data_2335b6d934eca4fe99faf8e2dec5ad4d
#
_entry.id   2335b6d934eca4fe99faf8e2dec5ad4d
#
_cell.length_a   1.000
_cell.length_b   1.000
_cell.length_c   1.000
_cell.angle_alpha   90.00
_cell.angle_beta   90.00
_cell.angle_gamma   90.00
#
_symmetry.space_group_name_H-M   'P 1'
#
loop_
_entity.id
_entity.type
_entity.pdbx_description
1 polymer ?
#
loop_
_entity_poly.entity_id
_entity_poly.type
_entity_poly.pdbx_seq_one_letter_code
_entity_poly.pdbx_strand_id
1 'polypeptide(L)'
;MRPDPVPAARRQRARIVVVLLRVSLGLLVMVMALAIHPSAYAADTAVDVKLTTSEITGTGANAVLHLAGTVTNTGTATLYTVQVLTWRDTTSITSRAQLASALAASPTATTGARLTTPGAFQVITGSPKPWEPGATSPFTVTSKLSDLGLTATGVYMVGVHVRAAIDMSASYNTVGRARTFVTVGTPSAQAATSTVVMLSSTPSYLGSGLLSDDHLAGELQGRLLALVRSARRLGVTYAIDPLLYREVSMMAAGYDVGTTAAHTPGTGGAAAIEWLNEFANLSGGYRLPYGSPDLAVMAATGDSSTLDLTTQAAAQVTDLADLPLLVAAPNYGTDDRFLAAVAQLKPAVVLAETKASGQSLTSSAGTVVSVDPAAFAGGPGPDDTDTPLQHLARFRAESFLAAMNPAEGNVRIVATESDAALDATANLWEARVPISQLRVAASPWSAAVAAHAATGVRDSSLERVITEGAARIVDFTSLAGDSAAGDVIRSEFLPSVLSTTWRSDDDARAYLTTALAPYGVNAAAVQLSVAEHVVMTSRNTQFPVTVKNTLDYPVKVKVMITTSNENRLSVPESDLVTIDAGESVTVNVSPRATANGSVDAVVHLVTQAGNEVGTPQAFVIDATETGKVAWVIVIASGVVLAAMTVLRIRQVARAPRRKEGA
;
A
#
# COMPACT_ATOMS: atom_id res chain seq x y z
N MET A 1 -79.05 21.35 -6.88
CA MET A 1 -78.31 20.24 -7.38
C MET A 1 -76.84 20.61 -7.34
N ARG A 2 -76.08 20.09 -6.40
CA ARG A 2 -74.63 20.25 -6.32
C ARG A 2 -73.94 19.05 -7.02
N PRO A 3 -72.90 19.17 -7.84
CA PRO A 3 -72.26 18.05 -8.41
C PRO A 3 -71.23 17.44 -7.40
N ASP A 4 -71.21 16.12 -7.35
CA ASP A 4 -70.36 15.30 -6.48
C ASP A 4 -68.88 15.44 -6.82
N PRO A 5 -67.94 15.35 -5.84
CA PRO A 5 -66.50 15.43 -6.08
C PRO A 5 -65.98 14.11 -6.60
N VAL A 6 -65.25 14.18 -7.71
CA VAL A 6 -64.51 13.07 -8.32
C VAL A 6 -63.34 12.66 -7.39
N PRO A 7 -63.16 11.37 -7.06
CA PRO A 7 -62.19 10.91 -6.08
C PRO A 7 -60.72 11.18 -6.53
N ALA A 8 -59.92 11.72 -5.61
CA ALA A 8 -58.53 12.16 -5.78
C ALA A 8 -57.58 11.09 -6.37
N ALA A 9 -57.90 9.81 -6.22
CA ALA A 9 -57.10 8.68 -6.72
C ALA A 9 -57.00 8.60 -8.25
N ARG A 10 -57.99 9.10 -9.00
CA ARG A 10 -57.93 9.12 -10.49
C ARG A 10 -57.01 10.22 -11.02
N ARG A 11 -56.89 11.34 -10.32
CA ARG A 11 -55.99 12.45 -10.74
C ARG A 11 -54.53 12.13 -10.48
N GLN A 12 -54.23 11.32 -9.47
CA GLN A 12 -52.85 10.93 -9.15
C GLN A 12 -52.30 9.89 -10.13
N ARG A 13 -53.12 8.91 -10.57
CA ARG A 13 -52.73 7.93 -11.62
C ARG A 13 -52.52 8.59 -12.98
N ALA A 14 -53.33 9.57 -13.36
CA ALA A 14 -53.11 10.30 -14.61
C ALA A 14 -51.83 11.15 -14.61
N ARG A 15 -51.42 11.72 -13.45
CA ARG A 15 -50.15 12.46 -13.33
C ARG A 15 -48.93 11.56 -13.37
N ILE A 16 -49.00 10.38 -12.78
CA ILE A 16 -47.90 9.39 -12.81
C ILE A 16 -47.70 8.87 -14.24
N VAL A 17 -48.75 8.57 -14.98
CA VAL A 17 -48.66 8.12 -16.38
C VAL A 17 -48.06 9.22 -17.29
N VAL A 18 -48.45 10.49 -17.09
CA VAL A 18 -47.88 11.60 -17.88
C VAL A 18 -46.41 11.87 -17.55
N VAL A 19 -46.01 11.71 -16.28
CA VAL A 19 -44.57 11.84 -15.88
C VAL A 19 -43.76 10.67 -16.42
N LEU A 20 -44.25 9.44 -16.34
CA LEU A 20 -43.57 8.26 -16.91
C LEU A 20 -43.46 8.36 -18.46
N LEU A 21 -44.49 8.88 -19.15
CA LEU A 21 -44.43 9.09 -20.59
C LEU A 21 -43.42 10.20 -20.99
N ARG A 22 -43.28 11.24 -20.17
CA ARG A 22 -42.29 12.30 -20.40
C ARG A 22 -40.87 11.84 -20.12
N VAL A 23 -40.67 11.01 -19.10
CA VAL A 23 -39.36 10.41 -18.78
C VAL A 23 -38.95 9.40 -19.85
N SER A 24 -39.90 8.55 -20.35
CA SER A 24 -39.58 7.60 -21.43
C SER A 24 -39.36 8.29 -22.76
N LEU A 25 -40.07 9.39 -23.07
CA LEU A 25 -39.80 10.18 -24.27
C LEU A 25 -38.47 10.96 -24.19
N GLY A 26 -38.13 11.48 -23.00
CA GLY A 26 -36.82 12.09 -22.73
C GLY A 26 -35.68 11.09 -22.86
N LEU A 27 -35.84 9.87 -22.36
CA LEU A 27 -34.84 8.80 -22.50
C LEU A 27 -34.68 8.35 -23.97
N LEU A 28 -35.80 8.26 -24.72
CA LEU A 28 -35.79 7.90 -26.15
C LEU A 28 -35.10 8.98 -27.00
N VAL A 29 -35.33 10.26 -26.69
CA VAL A 29 -34.65 11.37 -27.37
C VAL A 29 -33.17 11.41 -27.00
N MET A 30 -32.80 11.09 -25.75
CA MET A 30 -31.39 10.99 -25.31
C MET A 30 -30.69 9.79 -25.96
N VAL A 31 -31.36 8.64 -26.11
CA VAL A 31 -30.81 7.46 -26.81
C VAL A 31 -30.72 7.71 -28.32
N MET A 32 -31.65 8.44 -28.94
CA MET A 32 -31.52 8.87 -30.34
C MET A 32 -30.45 9.93 -30.53
N ALA A 33 -30.22 10.83 -29.59
CA ALA A 33 -29.13 11.80 -29.65
C ALA A 33 -27.75 11.14 -29.51
N LEU A 34 -27.65 10.01 -28.78
CA LEU A 34 -26.43 9.17 -28.69
C LEU A 34 -26.21 8.31 -29.95
N ALA A 35 -27.24 8.07 -30.78
CA ALA A 35 -27.14 7.25 -31.99
C ALA A 35 -26.81 8.04 -33.27
N ILE A 36 -26.75 9.39 -33.19
CA ILE A 36 -26.39 10.25 -34.33
C ILE A 36 -25.09 10.99 -33.98
N HIS A 37 -24.03 10.24 -33.71
CA HIS A 37 -22.68 10.78 -33.88
C HIS A 37 -22.21 10.35 -35.27
N PRO A 38 -21.97 11.29 -36.19
CA PRO A 38 -21.37 10.91 -37.45
C PRO A 38 -19.98 10.33 -37.17
N SER A 39 -19.68 9.23 -37.79
CA SER A 39 -18.41 8.48 -37.74
C SER A 39 -17.20 9.30 -38.25
N ALA A 40 -17.13 10.59 -37.94
CA ALA A 40 -15.99 11.45 -38.28
C ALA A 40 -14.74 11.14 -37.44
N TYR A 41 -14.88 10.43 -36.30
CA TYR A 41 -13.75 10.08 -35.44
C TYR A 41 -12.97 8.83 -35.89
N ALA A 42 -13.56 7.97 -36.72
CA ALA A 42 -12.90 6.75 -37.18
C ALA A 42 -11.78 7.01 -38.22
N ALA A 43 -11.72 8.19 -38.82
CA ALA A 43 -10.70 8.51 -39.83
C ALA A 43 -9.35 8.91 -39.21
N ASP A 44 -9.34 9.51 -38.01
CA ASP A 44 -8.13 10.06 -37.38
C ASP A 44 -7.23 8.98 -36.74
N THR A 45 -7.71 7.76 -36.57
CA THR A 45 -6.99 6.61 -35.96
C THR A 45 -6.70 5.48 -36.93
N ALA A 46 -6.92 5.71 -38.22
CA ALA A 46 -6.72 4.67 -39.23
C ALA A 46 -5.24 4.40 -39.56
N VAL A 47 -4.35 5.33 -39.18
CA VAL A 47 -2.90 5.21 -39.42
C VAL A 47 -2.15 5.47 -38.12
N ASP A 48 -1.43 4.45 -37.66
CA ASP A 48 -0.46 4.56 -36.58
C ASP A 48 0.81 5.27 -37.10
N VAL A 49 1.32 6.23 -36.32
CA VAL A 49 2.49 7.05 -36.67
C VAL A 49 3.50 6.98 -35.55
N LYS A 50 4.65 6.37 -35.80
CA LYS A 50 5.75 6.27 -34.84
C LYS A 50 6.92 7.15 -35.25
N LEU A 51 7.21 8.18 -34.45
CA LEU A 51 8.40 9.00 -34.62
C LEU A 51 9.64 8.27 -34.08
N THR A 52 10.71 8.24 -34.87
CA THR A 52 12.01 7.69 -34.51
C THR A 52 13.11 8.76 -34.48
N THR A 53 12.88 9.90 -35.15
CA THR A 53 13.79 11.04 -35.19
C THR A 53 13.01 12.33 -35.03
N SER A 54 13.50 13.20 -34.16
CA SER A 54 13.08 14.60 -34.01
C SER A 54 14.28 15.39 -33.55
N GLU A 55 14.97 16.04 -34.48
CA GLU A 55 16.18 16.80 -34.18
C GLU A 55 16.26 18.08 -34.99
N ILE A 56 16.93 19.08 -34.42
CA ILE A 56 17.26 20.32 -35.12
C ILE A 56 18.76 20.28 -35.39
N THR A 57 19.12 20.41 -36.68
CA THR A 57 20.51 20.53 -37.12
C THR A 57 20.79 21.92 -37.64
N GLY A 58 22.03 22.39 -37.58
CA GLY A 58 22.41 23.75 -37.97
C GLY A 58 22.03 24.79 -36.90
N THR A 59 22.31 26.05 -37.19
CA THR A 59 22.07 27.17 -36.29
C THR A 59 21.54 28.40 -37.05
N GLY A 60 20.79 29.27 -36.37
CA GLY A 60 20.26 30.51 -36.94
C GLY A 60 19.38 30.26 -38.16
N ALA A 61 19.64 30.98 -39.24
CA ALA A 61 18.86 30.88 -40.49
C ALA A 61 19.03 29.52 -41.22
N ASN A 62 20.07 28.75 -40.89
CA ASN A 62 20.34 27.43 -41.47
C ASN A 62 19.81 26.27 -40.60
N ALA A 63 19.11 26.58 -39.52
CA ALA A 63 18.55 25.54 -38.66
C ALA A 63 17.39 24.83 -39.38
N VAL A 64 17.46 23.48 -39.35
CA VAL A 64 16.52 22.60 -40.05
C VAL A 64 15.99 21.57 -39.05
N LEU A 65 14.69 21.43 -38.96
CA LEU A 65 14.00 20.36 -38.24
C LEU A 65 13.95 19.13 -39.14
N HIS A 66 14.39 17.98 -38.60
CA HIS A 66 14.29 16.65 -39.21
C HIS A 66 13.31 15.85 -38.41
N LEU A 67 12.26 15.32 -39.07
CA LEU A 67 11.31 14.35 -38.50
C LEU A 67 11.32 13.09 -39.35
N ALA A 68 11.54 11.94 -38.73
CA ALA A 68 11.47 10.63 -39.41
C ALA A 68 10.78 9.60 -38.52
N GLY A 69 10.27 8.55 -39.18
CA GLY A 69 9.56 7.49 -38.49
C GLY A 69 8.91 6.51 -39.45
N THR A 70 7.88 5.83 -38.96
CA THR A 70 7.06 4.89 -39.73
C THR A 70 5.59 5.26 -39.63
N VAL A 71 4.85 4.97 -40.70
CA VAL A 71 3.40 5.04 -40.77
C VAL A 71 2.87 3.65 -41.10
N THR A 72 1.83 3.21 -40.40
CA THR A 72 1.21 1.88 -40.59
C THR A 72 -0.30 2.06 -40.73
N ASN A 73 -0.89 1.49 -41.78
CA ASN A 73 -2.35 1.44 -41.93
C ASN A 73 -2.91 0.39 -40.95
N THR A 74 -3.40 0.84 -39.81
CA THR A 74 -4.03 0.00 -38.78
C THR A 74 -5.56 -0.11 -38.95
N GLY A 75 -6.11 0.65 -39.90
CA GLY A 75 -7.51 0.62 -40.24
C GLY A 75 -7.88 -0.63 -41.10
N THR A 76 -9.18 -0.76 -41.36
CA THR A 76 -9.73 -1.85 -42.22
C THR A 76 -9.91 -1.41 -43.66
N ALA A 77 -9.75 -0.13 -43.98
CA ALA A 77 -9.95 0.41 -45.32
C ALA A 77 -8.61 0.57 -46.06
N THR A 78 -8.64 0.32 -47.38
CA THR A 78 -7.55 0.69 -48.30
C THR A 78 -7.49 2.21 -48.40
N LEU A 79 -6.30 2.76 -48.30
CA LEU A 79 -6.05 4.21 -48.41
C LEU A 79 -5.36 4.55 -49.73
N TYR A 80 -5.62 5.75 -50.22
CA TYR A 80 -5.05 6.26 -51.48
C TYR A 80 -4.38 7.63 -51.25
N THR A 81 -3.38 7.93 -52.03
CA THR A 81 -2.65 9.21 -52.01
C THR A 81 -2.21 9.60 -50.58
N VAL A 82 -1.50 8.65 -49.94
CA VAL A 82 -1.03 8.82 -48.58
C VAL A 82 0.14 9.79 -48.53
N GLN A 83 0.03 10.85 -47.75
CA GLN A 83 1.02 11.90 -47.59
C GLN A 83 1.32 12.13 -46.12
N VAL A 84 2.58 12.24 -45.76
CA VAL A 84 3.07 12.67 -44.45
C VAL A 84 3.52 14.13 -44.58
N LEU A 85 2.96 15.02 -43.76
CA LEU A 85 3.26 16.46 -43.80
C LEU A 85 3.76 16.93 -42.45
N THR A 86 4.81 17.73 -42.43
CA THR A 86 5.25 18.41 -41.19
C THR A 86 4.11 19.32 -40.69
N TRP A 87 3.85 19.21 -39.38
CA TRP A 87 2.91 20.05 -38.67
C TRP A 87 3.64 20.77 -37.51
N ARG A 88 3.22 21.95 -37.17
CA ARG A 88 3.73 22.73 -36.03
C ARG A 88 2.69 23.66 -35.45
N ASP A 89 2.80 23.94 -34.15
CA ASP A 89 2.23 25.11 -33.50
C ASP A 89 3.33 26.20 -33.45
N THR A 90 3.01 27.41 -33.82
CA THR A 90 3.95 28.55 -33.79
C THR A 90 3.99 29.26 -32.43
N THR A 91 3.16 28.85 -31.49
CA THR A 91 3.13 29.39 -30.13
C THR A 91 4.33 28.87 -29.35
N SER A 92 5.21 29.75 -28.93
CA SER A 92 6.34 29.41 -28.06
C SER A 92 5.84 29.11 -26.67
N ILE A 93 6.16 27.92 -26.17
CA ILE A 93 5.95 27.47 -24.79
C ILE A 93 7.14 27.97 -23.98
N THR A 94 6.89 28.84 -22.98
CA THR A 94 7.93 29.47 -22.16
C THR A 94 7.75 29.20 -20.67
N SER A 95 6.70 28.45 -20.27
CA SER A 95 6.44 28.04 -18.89
C SER A 95 5.90 26.62 -18.81
N ARG A 96 6.04 26.00 -17.66
CA ARG A 96 5.50 24.65 -17.38
C ARG A 96 3.97 24.62 -17.44
N ALA A 97 3.29 25.70 -17.04
CA ALA A 97 1.84 25.77 -17.16
C ALA A 97 1.38 25.74 -18.63
N GLN A 98 2.12 26.40 -19.52
CA GLN A 98 1.87 26.32 -20.96
C GLN A 98 2.19 24.92 -21.52
N LEU A 99 3.26 24.27 -21.04
CA LEU A 99 3.58 22.88 -21.41
C LEU A 99 2.47 21.91 -20.98
N ALA A 100 2.00 22.04 -19.74
CA ALA A 100 0.87 21.23 -19.24
C ALA A 100 -0.40 21.44 -20.10
N SER A 101 -0.69 22.69 -20.50
CA SER A 101 -1.80 23.00 -21.40
C SER A 101 -1.62 22.38 -22.79
N ALA A 102 -0.39 22.39 -23.33
CA ALA A 102 -0.07 21.76 -24.61
C ALA A 102 -0.21 20.23 -24.56
N LEU A 103 0.20 19.60 -23.44
CA LEU A 103 0.04 18.16 -23.21
C LEU A 103 -1.44 17.76 -23.11
N ALA A 104 -2.27 18.57 -22.47
CA ALA A 104 -3.70 18.34 -22.33
C ALA A 104 -4.51 18.66 -23.61
N ALA A 105 -3.89 19.30 -24.60
CA ALA A 105 -4.57 19.69 -25.83
C ALA A 105 -4.98 18.45 -26.66
N SER A 106 -6.26 18.42 -27.10
CA SER A 106 -6.74 17.35 -27.97
C SER A 106 -5.87 17.19 -29.22
N PRO A 107 -5.52 15.96 -29.63
CA PRO A 107 -4.83 15.74 -30.91
C PRO A 107 -5.56 16.33 -32.12
N THR A 108 -6.87 16.45 -32.04
CA THR A 108 -7.73 16.98 -33.11
C THR A 108 -7.98 18.49 -32.98
N ALA A 109 -7.39 19.18 -31.98
CA ALA A 109 -7.52 20.62 -31.85
C ALA A 109 -7.07 21.33 -33.14
N THR A 110 -7.76 22.39 -33.51
CA THR A 110 -7.49 23.16 -34.74
C THR A 110 -6.29 24.10 -34.61
N THR A 111 -5.42 23.88 -33.63
CA THR A 111 -4.19 24.63 -33.41
C THR A 111 -3.11 24.23 -34.40
N GLY A 112 -2.25 25.16 -34.74
CA GLY A 112 -1.12 24.93 -35.64
C GLY A 112 -1.49 24.78 -37.11
N ALA A 113 -0.49 24.49 -37.91
CA ALA A 113 -0.65 24.33 -39.34
C ALA A 113 0.35 23.35 -39.95
N ARG A 114 -0.03 22.77 -41.10
CA ARG A 114 0.82 21.89 -41.92
C ARG A 114 1.63 22.68 -42.90
N LEU A 115 2.81 22.21 -43.26
CA LEU A 115 3.64 22.75 -44.33
C LEU A 115 3.50 21.88 -45.60
N THR A 116 3.52 22.55 -46.74
CA THR A 116 3.49 21.93 -48.08
C THR A 116 4.68 22.39 -48.93
N THR A 117 5.70 23.02 -48.32
CA THR A 117 6.94 23.37 -49.00
C THR A 117 7.77 22.13 -49.34
N PRO A 118 8.61 22.17 -50.38
CA PRO A 118 9.48 21.05 -50.72
C PRO A 118 10.31 20.60 -49.52
N GLY A 119 10.35 19.28 -49.28
CA GLY A 119 10.99 18.65 -48.11
C GLY A 119 10.11 18.53 -46.86
N ALA A 120 9.15 19.46 -46.68
CA ALA A 120 8.23 19.43 -45.53
C ALA A 120 7.12 18.36 -45.64
N PHE A 121 7.01 17.70 -46.77
CA PHE A 121 6.11 16.57 -46.94
C PHE A 121 6.72 15.46 -47.79
N GLN A 122 6.22 14.26 -47.57
CA GLN A 122 6.56 13.05 -48.36
C GLN A 122 5.29 12.35 -48.81
N VAL A 123 5.26 11.97 -50.10
CA VAL A 123 4.21 11.12 -50.64
C VAL A 123 4.61 9.64 -50.44
N ILE A 124 3.84 8.92 -49.65
CA ILE A 124 4.03 7.48 -49.40
C ILE A 124 3.46 6.69 -50.61
N THR A 125 2.24 7.02 -51.00
CA THR A 125 1.61 6.42 -52.20
C THR A 125 0.91 7.53 -53.00
N GLY A 126 1.05 7.49 -54.31
CA GLY A 126 0.32 8.35 -55.24
C GLY A 126 -0.90 7.63 -55.84
N SER A 127 -1.86 8.42 -56.37
CA SER A 127 -3.00 7.86 -57.12
C SER A 127 -2.50 7.20 -58.43
N PRO A 128 -3.03 6.03 -58.86
CA PRO A 128 -4.10 5.22 -58.22
C PRO A 128 -3.60 4.10 -57.29
N LYS A 129 -2.34 4.13 -56.88
CA LYS A 129 -1.74 3.05 -56.10
C LYS A 129 -2.37 2.92 -54.71
N PRO A 130 -2.97 1.75 -54.37
CA PRO A 130 -3.56 1.50 -53.06
C PRO A 130 -2.48 1.33 -51.98
N TRP A 131 -2.84 1.67 -50.71
CA TRP A 131 -2.09 1.36 -49.52
C TRP A 131 -2.96 0.56 -48.56
N GLU A 132 -2.72 -0.73 -48.56
CA GLU A 132 -3.59 -1.74 -47.97
C GLU A 132 -3.54 -1.72 -46.42
N PRO A 133 -4.56 -2.23 -45.73
CA PRO A 133 -4.51 -2.54 -44.31
C PRO A 133 -3.28 -3.36 -43.93
N GLY A 134 -2.60 -3.00 -42.86
CA GLY A 134 -1.36 -3.61 -42.38
C GLY A 134 -0.08 -3.13 -43.09
N ALA A 135 -0.20 -2.37 -44.18
CA ALA A 135 0.98 -1.82 -44.86
C ALA A 135 1.72 -0.81 -43.99
N THR A 136 3.06 -0.92 -43.95
CA THR A 136 3.95 0.00 -43.21
C THR A 136 4.93 0.64 -44.18
N SER A 137 5.22 1.92 -43.98
CA SER A 137 6.19 2.66 -44.80
C SER A 137 7.00 3.63 -43.94
N PRO A 138 8.31 3.76 -44.17
CA PRO A 138 9.11 4.79 -43.55
C PRO A 138 8.83 6.16 -44.17
N PHE A 139 9.05 7.22 -43.38
CA PHE A 139 9.01 8.58 -43.86
C PHE A 139 10.17 9.41 -43.30
N THR A 140 10.54 10.47 -44.06
CA THR A 140 11.45 11.52 -43.61
C THR A 140 10.99 12.84 -44.18
N VAL A 141 10.80 13.84 -43.32
CA VAL A 141 10.46 15.20 -43.72
C VAL A 141 11.42 16.18 -43.06
N THR A 142 11.74 17.25 -43.80
CA THR A 142 12.69 18.28 -43.33
C THR A 142 12.12 19.66 -43.58
N SER A 143 12.31 20.58 -42.64
CA SER A 143 11.80 21.95 -42.75
C SER A 143 12.73 22.92 -42.08
N LYS A 144 13.03 24.06 -42.73
CA LYS A 144 13.76 25.16 -42.08
C LYS A 144 12.94 25.72 -40.93
N LEU A 145 13.58 26.08 -39.82
CA LEU A 145 12.88 26.68 -38.68
C LEU A 145 12.22 28.03 -39.08
N SER A 146 12.85 28.77 -40.00
CA SER A 146 12.26 30.01 -40.57
C SER A 146 10.93 29.74 -41.28
N ASP A 147 10.86 28.65 -42.09
CA ASP A 147 9.65 28.28 -42.83
C ASP A 147 8.54 27.78 -41.90
N LEU A 148 8.95 27.21 -40.78
CA LEU A 148 8.04 26.79 -39.70
C LEU A 148 7.55 27.97 -38.85
N GLY A 149 8.21 29.15 -38.92
CA GLY A 149 7.93 30.29 -38.05
C GLY A 149 8.39 30.09 -36.61
N LEU A 150 9.32 29.16 -36.35
CA LEU A 150 9.85 28.86 -35.01
C LEU A 150 11.10 29.72 -34.77
N THR A 151 10.93 30.98 -34.40
CA THR A 151 12.03 31.95 -34.31
C THR A 151 12.34 32.41 -32.87
N ALA A 152 11.37 32.42 -31.99
CA ALA A 152 11.57 32.82 -30.59
C ALA A 152 12.20 31.68 -29.77
N THR A 153 12.98 32.04 -28.75
CA THR A 153 13.49 31.07 -27.79
C THR A 153 12.33 30.46 -27.02
N GLY A 154 12.27 29.11 -26.94
CA GLY A 154 11.21 28.40 -26.26
C GLY A 154 11.09 26.95 -26.71
N VAL A 155 10.09 26.28 -26.18
CA VAL A 155 9.68 24.92 -26.59
C VAL A 155 8.53 25.07 -27.59
N TYR A 156 8.53 24.26 -28.62
CA TYR A 156 7.45 24.23 -29.61
C TYR A 156 6.92 22.82 -29.78
N MET A 157 5.60 22.72 -29.96
CA MET A 157 4.95 21.47 -30.34
C MET A 157 5.03 21.31 -31.86
N VAL A 158 5.66 20.25 -32.30
CA VAL A 158 5.85 19.88 -33.71
C VAL A 158 5.43 18.44 -33.94
N GLY A 159 5.34 18.03 -35.19
CA GLY A 159 5.03 16.66 -35.52
C GLY A 159 4.69 16.47 -36.99
N VAL A 160 3.96 15.40 -37.26
CA VAL A 160 3.47 15.09 -38.60
C VAL A 160 1.99 14.77 -38.59
N HIS A 161 1.31 15.19 -39.68
CA HIS A 161 -0.04 14.75 -40.03
C HIS A 161 0.02 13.85 -41.24
N VAL A 162 -0.62 12.69 -41.17
CA VAL A 162 -0.81 11.81 -42.31
C VAL A 162 -2.17 12.10 -42.92
N ARG A 163 -2.18 12.40 -44.21
CA ARG A 163 -3.39 12.62 -44.98
C ARG A 163 -3.55 11.55 -46.03
N ALA A 164 -4.75 11.08 -46.21
CA ALA A 164 -5.10 10.09 -47.24
C ALA A 164 -6.52 10.30 -47.72
N ALA A 165 -6.83 9.75 -48.90
CA ALA A 165 -8.18 9.55 -49.39
C ALA A 165 -8.64 8.11 -49.10
N ILE A 166 -9.89 7.95 -48.67
CA ILE A 166 -10.51 6.63 -48.42
C ILE A 166 -10.97 6.01 -49.73
N ASP A 167 -11.22 6.83 -50.73
CA ASP A 167 -11.53 6.40 -52.11
C ASP A 167 -10.81 7.30 -53.13
N MET A 168 -10.78 6.93 -54.41
CA MET A 168 -10.05 7.64 -55.43
C MET A 168 -10.66 9.00 -55.83
N SER A 169 -11.87 9.28 -55.40
CA SER A 169 -12.62 10.52 -55.72
C SER A 169 -12.66 11.53 -54.58
N ALA A 170 -12.15 11.16 -53.40
CA ALA A 170 -12.45 11.82 -52.16
C ALA A 170 -11.49 12.94 -51.79
N SER A 171 -11.97 13.76 -50.87
CA SER A 171 -11.17 14.75 -50.16
C SER A 171 -10.12 14.08 -49.32
N TYR A 172 -8.94 14.68 -49.22
CA TYR A 172 -7.87 14.24 -48.30
C TYR A 172 -8.24 14.55 -46.86
N ASN A 173 -8.41 13.49 -46.06
CA ASN A 173 -8.65 13.61 -44.64
C ASN A 173 -7.36 13.36 -43.87
N THR A 174 -7.27 13.86 -42.64
CA THR A 174 -6.23 13.43 -41.71
C THR A 174 -6.61 12.07 -41.17
N VAL A 175 -5.72 11.09 -41.33
CA VAL A 175 -5.95 9.68 -40.96
C VAL A 175 -4.97 9.21 -39.89
N GLY A 176 -3.97 10.03 -39.54
CA GLY A 176 -3.01 9.75 -38.47
C GLY A 176 -2.23 11.00 -38.10
N ARG A 177 -1.72 11.03 -36.88
CA ARG A 177 -0.90 12.13 -36.33
C ARG A 177 0.16 11.57 -35.39
N ALA A 178 1.29 12.27 -35.30
CA ALA A 178 2.20 12.15 -34.18
C ALA A 178 2.77 13.53 -33.85
N ARG A 179 2.86 13.85 -32.56
CA ARG A 179 3.35 15.13 -32.06
C ARG A 179 4.51 14.89 -31.10
N THR A 180 5.40 15.86 -31.01
CA THR A 180 6.52 15.89 -30.08
C THR A 180 6.90 17.31 -29.76
N PHE A 181 7.91 17.50 -28.90
CA PHE A 181 8.45 18.82 -28.61
C PHE A 181 9.83 19.00 -29.21
N VAL A 182 10.14 20.23 -29.57
CA VAL A 182 11.50 20.66 -29.92
C VAL A 182 11.84 21.95 -29.17
N THR A 183 13.10 22.14 -28.85
CA THR A 183 13.63 23.34 -28.19
C THR A 183 14.31 24.22 -29.20
N VAL A 184 13.99 25.52 -29.21
CA VAL A 184 14.57 26.54 -30.11
C VAL A 184 15.28 27.60 -29.28
N GLY A 185 16.48 27.99 -29.68
CA GLY A 185 17.31 28.96 -28.96
C GLY A 185 18.11 28.34 -27.83
N THR A 186 18.66 29.20 -26.97
CA THR A 186 19.48 28.79 -25.82
C THR A 186 19.05 29.59 -24.60
N PRO A 187 18.73 28.94 -23.46
CA PRO A 187 18.51 29.63 -22.19
C PRO A 187 19.76 30.38 -21.74
N SER A 188 19.56 31.47 -21.00
CA SER A 188 20.67 32.30 -20.50
C SER A 188 21.43 31.72 -19.31
N ALA A 189 20.87 30.72 -18.63
CA ALA A 189 21.43 30.09 -17.44
C ALA A 189 21.11 28.58 -17.41
N GLN A 190 21.76 27.85 -16.52
CA GLN A 190 21.38 26.48 -16.18
C GLN A 190 20.40 26.51 -14.99
N ALA A 191 19.46 25.57 -14.97
CA ALA A 191 18.58 25.37 -13.84
C ALA A 191 19.23 24.49 -12.78
N ALA A 192 19.10 24.83 -11.50
CA ALA A 192 19.38 23.91 -10.41
C ALA A 192 18.35 22.77 -10.47
N THR A 193 18.83 21.54 -10.72
CA THR A 193 17.97 20.37 -10.86
C THR A 193 18.36 19.33 -9.81
N SER A 194 17.37 18.84 -9.07
CA SER A 194 17.53 17.72 -8.16
C SER A 194 16.80 16.49 -8.70
N THR A 195 17.47 15.35 -8.65
CA THR A 195 16.87 14.05 -8.93
C THR A 195 16.77 13.26 -7.64
N VAL A 196 15.59 12.73 -7.34
CA VAL A 196 15.35 11.83 -6.21
C VAL A 196 15.06 10.44 -6.74
N VAL A 197 15.95 9.50 -6.44
CA VAL A 197 15.80 8.09 -6.81
C VAL A 197 15.05 7.37 -5.69
N MET A 198 13.90 6.76 -6.02
CA MET A 198 13.07 6.02 -5.08
C MET A 198 13.46 4.55 -5.06
N LEU A 199 14.01 4.09 -3.94
CA LEU A 199 14.41 2.70 -3.73
C LEU A 199 13.38 2.01 -2.84
N SER A 200 12.36 1.43 -3.46
CA SER A 200 11.29 0.67 -2.80
C SER A 200 10.85 -0.51 -3.67
N SER A 201 10.28 -1.53 -3.06
CA SER A 201 9.72 -2.69 -3.74
C SER A 201 8.46 -3.18 -3.03
N THR A 202 7.77 -4.14 -3.63
CA THR A 202 6.63 -4.80 -3.01
C THR A 202 7.11 -5.61 -1.79
N PRO A 203 6.44 -5.52 -0.63
CA PRO A 203 6.82 -6.29 0.55
C PRO A 203 6.77 -7.80 0.32
N SER A 204 7.79 -8.51 0.79
CA SER A 204 7.85 -9.98 0.76
C SER A 204 8.31 -10.59 2.09
N TYR A 205 8.74 -9.80 3.05
CA TYR A 205 9.29 -10.23 4.34
C TYR A 205 8.25 -10.96 5.19
N LEU A 206 8.57 -12.20 5.59
CA LEU A 206 7.75 -13.03 6.49
C LEU A 206 8.42 -13.32 7.85
N GLY A 207 9.54 -12.67 8.13
CA GLY A 207 10.32 -12.90 9.35
C GLY A 207 11.38 -13.99 9.18
N SER A 208 12.29 -14.08 10.17
CA SER A 208 13.24 -15.20 10.37
C SER A 208 13.94 -15.78 9.14
N GLY A 209 14.37 -14.93 8.19
CA GLY A 209 15.04 -15.40 6.98
C GLY A 209 14.12 -15.91 5.87
N LEU A 210 12.82 -15.60 5.93
CA LEU A 210 11.81 -16.07 4.99
C LEU A 210 11.19 -14.92 4.21
N LEU A 211 11.08 -15.05 2.89
CA LEU A 211 10.31 -14.19 1.99
C LEU A 211 9.12 -14.96 1.40
N SER A 212 8.02 -14.26 1.11
CA SER A 212 6.82 -14.86 0.50
C SER A 212 7.07 -15.37 -0.92
N ASP A 213 7.95 -14.72 -1.64
CA ASP A 213 8.32 -15.00 -3.04
C ASP A 213 9.73 -14.48 -3.37
N ASP A 214 10.22 -14.79 -4.56
CA ASP A 214 11.59 -14.47 -5.01
C ASP A 214 11.65 -13.31 -6.04
N HIS A 215 10.63 -12.44 -6.11
CA HIS A 215 10.58 -11.36 -7.11
C HIS A 215 11.76 -10.39 -7.00
N LEU A 216 12.25 -10.14 -5.77
CA LEU A 216 13.40 -9.29 -5.54
C LEU A 216 14.67 -9.78 -6.24
N ALA A 217 14.85 -11.10 -6.45
CA ALA A 217 15.98 -11.63 -7.18
C ALA A 217 16.07 -11.08 -8.61
N GLY A 218 14.92 -10.92 -9.27
CA GLY A 218 14.82 -10.30 -10.59
C GLY A 218 14.98 -8.77 -10.55
N GLU A 219 14.34 -8.10 -9.59
CA GLU A 219 14.44 -6.65 -9.45
C GLU A 219 15.86 -6.17 -9.12
N LEU A 220 16.60 -6.93 -8.32
CA LEU A 220 17.99 -6.63 -7.97
C LEU A 220 18.96 -6.79 -9.16
N GLN A 221 18.59 -7.50 -10.20
CA GLN A 221 19.36 -7.62 -11.45
C GLN A 221 18.90 -6.62 -12.53
N GLY A 222 17.71 -6.04 -12.39
CA GLY A 222 17.11 -5.08 -13.33
C GLY A 222 16.87 -3.72 -12.69
N ARG A 223 15.61 -3.42 -12.40
CA ARG A 223 15.15 -2.10 -11.95
C ARG A 223 15.91 -1.56 -10.74
N LEU A 224 16.02 -2.32 -9.66
CA LEU A 224 16.71 -1.84 -8.44
C LEU A 224 18.19 -1.63 -8.64
N LEU A 225 18.86 -2.43 -9.50
CA LEU A 225 20.26 -2.23 -9.84
C LEU A 225 20.45 -0.96 -10.68
N ALA A 226 19.57 -0.70 -11.65
CA ALA A 226 19.61 0.53 -12.44
C ALA A 226 19.39 1.76 -11.56
N LEU A 227 18.45 1.69 -10.60
CA LEU A 227 18.16 2.77 -9.67
C LEU A 227 19.34 3.06 -8.72
N VAL A 228 19.92 2.05 -8.07
CA VAL A 228 21.05 2.27 -7.16
C VAL A 228 22.26 2.84 -7.89
N ARG A 229 22.51 2.38 -9.12
CA ARG A 229 23.57 2.94 -9.99
C ARG A 229 23.27 4.38 -10.42
N SER A 230 21.98 4.71 -10.68
CA SER A 230 21.57 6.09 -10.94
C SER A 230 21.81 7.00 -9.73
N ALA A 231 21.55 6.51 -8.52
CA ALA A 231 21.77 7.24 -7.28
C ALA A 231 23.25 7.58 -6.99
N ARG A 232 24.20 6.86 -7.58
CA ARG A 232 25.64 7.13 -7.45
C ARG A 232 26.11 8.36 -8.22
N ARG A 233 25.30 8.91 -9.10
CA ARG A 233 25.70 10.10 -9.87
C ARG A 233 25.82 11.32 -8.97
N LEU A 234 26.80 12.17 -9.27
CA LEU A 234 27.01 13.39 -8.50
C LEU A 234 25.76 14.27 -8.49
N GLY A 235 25.35 14.70 -7.30
CA GLY A 235 24.20 15.58 -7.11
C GLY A 235 22.83 14.87 -7.15
N VAL A 236 22.81 13.55 -7.26
CA VAL A 236 21.57 12.76 -7.11
C VAL A 236 21.31 12.49 -5.63
N THR A 237 20.05 12.55 -5.24
CA THR A 237 19.54 12.15 -3.93
C THR A 237 18.85 10.81 -4.07
N TYR A 238 18.96 9.94 -3.06
CA TYR A 238 18.14 8.73 -2.99
C TYR A 238 17.22 8.75 -1.78
N ALA A 239 16.14 8.01 -1.87
CA ALA A 239 15.24 7.74 -0.75
C ALA A 239 14.95 6.23 -0.71
N ILE A 240 15.33 5.58 0.41
CA ILE A 240 15.25 4.12 0.54
C ILE A 240 14.20 3.69 1.55
N ASP A 241 13.40 2.68 1.17
CA ASP A 241 12.51 1.99 2.11
C ASP A 241 13.34 1.09 3.05
N PRO A 242 13.25 1.28 4.37
CA PRO A 242 13.94 0.43 5.32
C PRO A 242 13.55 -1.06 5.21
N LEU A 243 12.32 -1.37 4.80
CA LEU A 243 11.89 -2.75 4.55
C LEU A 243 12.70 -3.37 3.40
N LEU A 244 12.81 -2.68 2.26
CA LEU A 244 13.64 -3.14 1.14
C LEU A 244 15.07 -3.42 1.57
N TYR A 245 15.68 -2.49 2.33
CA TYR A 245 17.05 -2.69 2.82
C TYR A 245 17.17 -3.94 3.71
N ARG A 246 16.20 -4.16 4.60
CA ARG A 246 16.12 -5.34 5.46
C ARG A 246 16.01 -6.63 4.64
N GLU A 247 15.11 -6.66 3.65
CA GLU A 247 14.92 -7.81 2.76
C GLU A 247 16.20 -8.14 1.99
N VAL A 248 16.82 -7.14 1.36
CA VAL A 248 18.07 -7.34 0.60
C VAL A 248 19.22 -7.77 1.49
N SER A 249 19.33 -7.20 2.71
CA SER A 249 20.36 -7.63 3.69
C SER A 249 20.16 -9.08 4.12
N MET A 250 18.90 -9.49 4.32
CA MET A 250 18.57 -10.88 4.63
C MET A 250 18.90 -11.81 3.45
N MET A 251 18.55 -11.42 2.22
CA MET A 251 18.88 -12.18 1.02
C MET A 251 20.40 -12.40 0.86
N ALA A 252 21.20 -11.39 1.16
CA ALA A 252 22.65 -11.46 1.11
C ALA A 252 23.24 -12.43 2.16
N ALA A 253 22.59 -12.56 3.32
CA ALA A 253 22.98 -13.47 4.38
C ALA A 253 22.53 -14.92 4.14
N GLY A 254 21.60 -15.13 3.21
CA GLY A 254 20.94 -16.40 2.93
C GLY A 254 19.48 -16.40 3.42
N TYR A 255 18.57 -16.86 2.57
CA TYR A 255 17.13 -16.83 2.82
C TYR A 255 16.41 -17.97 2.13
N ASP A 256 15.20 -18.23 2.62
CA ASP A 256 14.25 -19.16 2.03
C ASP A 256 13.05 -18.39 1.44
N VAL A 257 12.32 -19.05 0.55
CA VAL A 257 11.15 -18.51 -0.15
C VAL A 257 9.97 -19.45 0.05
N GLY A 258 8.82 -18.89 0.40
CA GLY A 258 7.58 -19.66 0.56
C GLY A 258 6.83 -19.31 1.84
N THR A 259 6.41 -20.32 2.57
CA THR A 259 5.71 -20.19 3.87
C THR A 259 6.48 -20.93 4.96
N THR A 260 6.16 -20.68 6.22
CA THR A 260 6.76 -21.42 7.35
C THR A 260 6.56 -22.94 7.26
N ALA A 261 5.49 -23.39 6.60
CA ALA A 261 5.19 -24.81 6.42
C ALA A 261 5.85 -25.43 5.19
N ALA A 262 6.16 -24.64 4.16
CA ALA A 262 6.75 -25.11 2.90
C ALA A 262 7.59 -23.99 2.25
N HIS A 263 8.90 -24.17 2.25
CA HIS A 263 9.85 -23.20 1.73
C HIS A 263 11.00 -23.87 0.98
N THR A 264 11.67 -23.12 0.14
CA THR A 264 12.83 -23.53 -0.64
C THR A 264 13.90 -22.43 -0.57
N PRO A 265 15.21 -22.78 -0.71
CA PRO A 265 16.25 -21.76 -0.75
C PRO A 265 16.02 -20.73 -1.85
N GLY A 266 16.18 -19.45 -1.51
CA GLY A 266 16.08 -18.34 -2.47
C GLY A 266 17.29 -18.27 -3.41
N THR A 267 17.12 -17.63 -4.56
CA THR A 267 18.14 -17.58 -5.64
C THR A 267 18.87 -16.26 -5.75
N GLY A 268 18.41 -15.19 -5.08
CA GLY A 268 18.86 -13.81 -5.26
C GLY A 268 20.08 -13.39 -4.43
N GLY A 269 20.68 -14.26 -3.61
CA GLY A 269 21.73 -13.87 -2.67
C GLY A 269 22.93 -13.15 -3.30
N ALA A 270 23.42 -13.60 -4.46
CA ALA A 270 24.52 -12.96 -5.16
C ALA A 270 24.14 -11.55 -5.69
N ALA A 271 22.93 -11.39 -6.21
CA ALA A 271 22.41 -10.10 -6.66
C ALA A 271 22.22 -9.12 -5.48
N ALA A 272 21.77 -9.63 -4.33
CA ALA A 272 21.65 -8.85 -3.10
C ALA A 272 23.01 -8.32 -2.62
N ILE A 273 24.05 -9.15 -2.63
CA ILE A 273 25.43 -8.74 -2.30
C ILE A 273 25.92 -7.66 -3.27
N GLU A 274 25.72 -7.83 -4.59
CA GLU A 274 26.09 -6.83 -5.59
C GLU A 274 25.38 -5.50 -5.33
N TRP A 275 24.07 -5.55 -5.11
CA TRP A 275 23.27 -4.36 -4.86
C TRP A 275 23.69 -3.62 -3.58
N LEU A 276 23.94 -4.33 -2.47
CA LEU A 276 24.44 -3.75 -1.22
C LEU A 276 25.82 -3.10 -1.39
N ASN A 277 26.69 -3.69 -2.18
CA ASN A 277 27.98 -3.09 -2.51
C ASN A 277 27.82 -1.79 -3.30
N GLU A 278 26.85 -1.72 -4.23
CA GLU A 278 26.52 -0.47 -4.93
C GLU A 278 25.93 0.55 -3.97
N PHE A 279 25.02 0.13 -3.09
CA PHE A 279 24.35 0.98 -2.10
C PHE A 279 25.34 1.56 -1.08
N ALA A 280 26.29 0.80 -0.59
CA ALA A 280 27.31 1.23 0.37
C ALA A 280 28.17 2.41 -0.14
N ASN A 281 28.20 2.65 -1.45
CA ASN A 281 28.91 3.78 -2.07
C ASN A 281 28.03 5.03 -2.24
N LEU A 282 26.77 5.01 -1.76
CA LEU A 282 25.88 6.17 -1.85
C LEU A 282 26.13 7.16 -0.72
N SER A 283 25.77 8.42 -0.97
CA SER A 283 25.83 9.49 0.04
C SER A 283 24.67 10.48 -0.17
N GLY A 284 24.29 11.20 0.89
CA GLY A 284 23.27 12.24 0.80
C GLY A 284 21.85 11.72 0.60
N GLY A 285 21.50 10.59 1.25
CA GLY A 285 20.21 9.92 1.14
C GLY A 285 19.21 10.29 2.21
N TYR A 286 18.02 9.76 2.00
CA TYR A 286 16.88 9.81 2.90
C TYR A 286 16.33 8.40 3.11
N ARG A 287 15.66 8.17 4.25
CA ARG A 287 14.81 6.99 4.42
C ARG A 287 13.37 7.33 4.09
N LEU A 288 12.65 6.37 3.54
CA LEU A 288 11.19 6.39 3.40
C LEU A 288 10.52 5.85 4.69
N PRO A 289 9.22 6.00 4.87
CA PRO A 289 8.47 5.24 5.86
C PRO A 289 8.60 3.73 5.59
N TYR A 290 8.78 2.93 6.65
CA TYR A 290 8.95 1.48 6.54
C TYR A 290 7.76 0.82 5.83
N GLY A 291 8.04 0.03 4.78
CA GLY A 291 7.05 -0.63 3.95
C GLY A 291 6.34 0.30 2.96
N SER A 292 6.78 1.55 2.81
CA SER A 292 6.20 2.56 1.90
C SER A 292 4.66 2.64 1.96
N PRO A 293 4.06 2.78 3.18
CA PRO A 293 2.62 2.74 3.36
C PRO A 293 1.93 3.95 2.72
N ASP A 294 0.66 3.78 2.37
CA ASP A 294 -0.20 4.84 1.85
C ASP A 294 -0.57 5.85 2.95
N LEU A 295 0.30 6.84 3.13
CA LEU A 295 0.11 7.88 4.12
C LEU A 295 -1.13 8.77 3.84
N ALA A 296 -1.63 8.79 2.60
CA ALA A 296 -2.83 9.55 2.26
C ALA A 296 -4.10 8.86 2.80
N VAL A 297 -4.17 7.52 2.75
CA VAL A 297 -5.24 6.76 3.41
C VAL A 297 -5.19 6.96 4.91
N MET A 298 -4.02 6.81 5.53
CA MET A 298 -3.84 7.01 6.98
C MET A 298 -4.23 8.42 7.42
N ALA A 299 -3.88 9.45 6.64
CA ALA A 299 -4.29 10.83 6.92
C ALA A 299 -5.81 11.01 6.78
N ALA A 300 -6.43 10.37 5.81
CA ALA A 300 -7.87 10.46 5.56
C ALA A 300 -8.70 9.83 6.68
N THR A 301 -8.26 8.72 7.25
CA THR A 301 -8.94 7.97 8.31
C THR A 301 -8.54 8.45 9.71
N GLY A 302 -7.38 9.10 9.85
CA GLY A 302 -6.85 9.57 11.14
C GLY A 302 -6.17 8.45 11.93
N ASP A 303 -5.72 7.38 11.27
CA ASP A 303 -5.01 6.27 11.91
C ASP A 303 -3.58 6.67 12.31
N SER A 304 -3.41 7.04 13.57
CA SER A 304 -2.09 7.31 14.16
C SER A 304 -1.38 6.03 14.60
N SER A 305 -2.08 4.93 14.85
CA SER A 305 -1.50 3.70 15.38
C SER A 305 -0.57 3.04 14.35
N THR A 306 -0.96 3.00 13.09
CA THR A 306 -0.13 2.47 12.01
C THR A 306 1.07 3.38 11.70
N LEU A 307 0.95 4.71 11.90
CA LEU A 307 2.09 5.63 11.82
C LEU A 307 3.13 5.33 12.90
N ASP A 308 2.69 5.05 14.14
CA ASP A 308 3.57 4.65 15.23
C ASP A 308 4.29 3.32 14.93
N LEU A 309 3.57 2.32 14.42
CA LEU A 309 4.14 1.04 14.00
C LEU A 309 5.17 1.22 12.88
N THR A 310 4.90 2.08 11.90
CA THR A 310 5.85 2.44 10.83
C THR A 310 7.16 3.01 11.40
N THR A 311 7.06 3.86 12.41
CA THR A 311 8.22 4.45 13.09
C THR A 311 9.01 3.41 13.88
N GLN A 312 8.30 2.54 14.61
CA GLN A 312 8.91 1.44 15.37
C GLN A 312 9.66 0.47 14.46
N ALA A 313 9.06 0.07 13.34
CA ALA A 313 9.69 -0.82 12.37
C ALA A 313 10.95 -0.21 11.74
N ALA A 314 10.89 1.06 11.36
CA ALA A 314 12.04 1.76 10.81
C ALA A 314 13.21 1.85 11.81
N ALA A 315 12.94 1.99 13.11
CA ALA A 315 13.95 2.03 14.15
C ALA A 315 14.70 0.69 14.34
N GLN A 316 14.11 -0.43 13.89
CA GLN A 316 14.79 -1.74 13.92
C GLN A 316 15.84 -1.90 12.81
N VAL A 317 15.80 -1.05 11.77
CA VAL A 317 16.78 -1.04 10.67
C VAL A 317 17.86 -0.01 11.01
N THR A 318 18.76 -0.38 11.91
CA THR A 318 19.75 0.52 12.53
C THR A 318 20.71 1.14 11.52
N ASP A 319 21.02 0.46 10.42
CA ASP A 319 21.93 0.93 9.37
C ASP A 319 21.41 2.18 8.64
N LEU A 320 20.11 2.44 8.70
CA LEU A 320 19.45 3.60 8.09
C LEU A 320 18.96 4.63 9.12
N ALA A 321 19.25 4.44 10.42
CA ALA A 321 18.71 5.26 11.49
C ALA A 321 19.10 6.74 11.37
N ASP A 322 20.32 7.03 10.90
CA ASP A 322 20.85 8.39 10.75
C ASP A 322 20.31 9.12 9.51
N LEU A 323 19.65 8.42 8.59
CA LEU A 323 19.08 9.05 7.40
C LEU A 323 17.84 9.87 7.77
N PRO A 324 17.76 11.14 7.32
CA PRO A 324 16.57 11.95 7.51
C PRO A 324 15.37 11.32 6.76
N LEU A 325 14.16 11.54 7.30
CA LEU A 325 12.93 11.00 6.70
C LEU A 325 12.45 11.88 5.54
N LEU A 326 12.08 11.22 4.44
CA LEU A 326 11.38 11.81 3.31
C LEU A 326 10.02 11.13 3.15
N VAL A 327 8.95 11.91 2.96
CA VAL A 327 7.60 11.39 2.75
C VAL A 327 6.96 11.99 1.50
N ALA A 328 6.04 11.24 0.91
CA ALA A 328 5.19 11.69 -0.20
C ALA A 328 3.86 10.93 -0.16
N ALA A 329 2.78 11.55 -0.63
CA ALA A 329 1.57 10.81 -0.99
C ALA A 329 1.82 10.01 -2.29
N PRO A 330 1.08 8.92 -2.57
CA PRO A 330 1.28 8.12 -3.77
C PRO A 330 1.18 8.91 -5.08
N ASN A 331 0.31 9.90 -5.12
CA ASN A 331 0.10 10.80 -6.26
C ASN A 331 0.83 12.14 -6.11
N TYR A 332 1.71 12.30 -5.13
CA TYR A 332 2.35 13.58 -4.77
C TYR A 332 1.38 14.72 -4.45
N GLY A 333 0.08 14.42 -4.24
CA GLY A 333 -0.90 15.37 -3.75
C GLY A 333 -0.62 15.78 -2.31
N THR A 334 -1.11 16.96 -1.91
CA THR A 334 -0.97 17.40 -0.53
C THR A 334 -2.10 18.35 -0.14
N ASP A 335 -2.46 18.33 1.13
CA ASP A 335 -3.41 19.22 1.77
C ASP A 335 -3.08 19.36 3.27
N ASP A 336 -3.80 20.22 3.97
CA ASP A 336 -3.55 20.50 5.39
C ASP A 336 -3.73 19.26 6.27
N ARG A 337 -4.65 18.34 5.90
CA ARG A 337 -4.89 17.08 6.63
C ARG A 337 -3.69 16.15 6.50
N PHE A 338 -3.22 15.95 5.28
CA PHE A 338 -2.04 15.13 5.03
C PHE A 338 -0.81 15.67 5.75
N LEU A 339 -0.56 16.98 5.65
CA LEU A 339 0.58 17.61 6.34
C LEU A 339 0.48 17.49 7.86
N ALA A 340 -0.72 17.64 8.44
CA ALA A 340 -0.93 17.47 9.86
C ALA A 340 -0.67 16.02 10.33
N ALA A 341 -1.08 15.03 9.55
CA ALA A 341 -0.84 13.62 9.86
C ALA A 341 0.66 13.27 9.77
N VAL A 342 1.33 13.62 8.67
CA VAL A 342 2.75 13.27 8.48
C VAL A 342 3.70 14.09 9.35
N ALA A 343 3.26 15.23 9.92
CA ALA A 343 4.03 16.01 10.89
C ALA A 343 4.45 15.19 12.13
N GLN A 344 3.66 14.18 12.50
CA GLN A 344 3.97 13.27 13.61
C GLN A 344 5.25 12.46 13.34
N LEU A 345 5.53 12.15 12.08
CA LEU A 345 6.74 11.44 11.65
C LEU A 345 7.99 12.33 11.61
N LYS A 346 7.83 13.65 11.76
CA LYS A 346 8.91 14.66 11.69
C LYS A 346 9.78 14.54 10.44
N PRO A 347 9.19 14.55 9.22
CA PRO A 347 9.97 14.43 8.00
C PRO A 347 10.89 15.64 7.81
N ALA A 348 12.08 15.39 7.26
CA ALA A 348 12.96 16.46 6.82
C ALA A 348 12.47 17.08 5.49
N VAL A 349 11.84 16.25 4.65
CA VAL A 349 11.31 16.66 3.34
C VAL A 349 9.96 15.98 3.11
N VAL A 350 8.99 16.76 2.64
CA VAL A 350 7.73 16.28 2.07
C VAL A 350 7.76 16.58 0.57
N LEU A 351 7.63 15.58 -0.27
CA LEU A 351 7.51 15.75 -1.72
C LEU A 351 6.05 15.96 -2.09
N ALA A 352 5.76 17.01 -2.83
CA ALA A 352 4.40 17.31 -3.30
C ALA A 352 4.41 17.98 -4.67
N GLU A 353 3.41 17.72 -5.48
CA GLU A 353 3.14 18.50 -6.68
C GLU A 353 2.46 19.81 -6.30
N THR A 354 3.00 20.94 -6.75
CA THR A 354 2.43 22.26 -6.50
C THR A 354 2.22 23.03 -7.80
N LYS A 355 1.33 24.02 -7.77
CA LYS A 355 1.07 24.91 -8.92
C LYS A 355 2.29 25.71 -9.35
N ALA A 356 3.24 25.89 -8.43
CA ALA A 356 4.53 26.52 -8.70
C ALA A 356 5.62 25.46 -8.52
N SER A 357 5.96 24.74 -9.58
CA SER A 357 6.99 23.71 -9.55
C SER A 357 8.36 24.26 -9.14
N GLY A 358 9.15 23.44 -8.44
CA GLY A 358 10.50 23.76 -8.02
C GLY A 358 10.62 24.65 -6.78
N GLN A 359 9.54 25.02 -6.12
CA GLN A 359 9.57 25.82 -4.90
C GLN A 359 9.70 24.96 -3.65
N SER A 360 10.38 25.50 -2.64
CA SER A 360 10.33 24.99 -1.28
C SER A 360 9.32 25.78 -0.47
N LEU A 361 8.49 25.09 0.31
CA LEU A 361 7.44 25.67 1.14
C LEU A 361 7.65 25.24 2.59
N THR A 362 7.40 26.14 3.52
CA THR A 362 7.46 25.84 4.96
C THR A 362 6.08 25.46 5.46
N SER A 363 5.93 24.27 6.05
CA SER A 363 4.66 23.76 6.58
C SER A 363 4.78 23.26 8.01
N SER A 364 3.67 22.80 8.61
CA SER A 364 3.66 22.11 9.90
C SER A 364 4.46 20.79 9.89
N ALA A 365 4.57 20.15 8.74
CA ALA A 365 5.35 18.92 8.54
C ALA A 365 6.81 19.17 8.16
N GLY A 366 7.30 20.42 8.21
CA GLY A 366 8.65 20.78 7.78
C GLY A 366 8.69 21.33 6.36
N THR A 367 9.75 21.02 5.61
CA THR A 367 9.96 21.53 4.25
C THR A 367 9.19 20.70 3.22
N VAL A 368 8.22 21.32 2.55
CA VAL A 368 7.56 20.76 1.36
C VAL A 368 8.34 21.18 0.13
N VAL A 369 8.77 20.24 -0.67
CA VAL A 369 9.50 20.48 -1.92
C VAL A 369 8.61 20.11 -3.09
N SER A 370 8.42 21.07 -4.00
CA SER A 370 7.62 20.86 -5.21
C SER A 370 8.35 19.95 -6.19
N VAL A 371 7.68 18.89 -6.62
CA VAL A 371 8.18 17.92 -7.60
C VAL A 371 7.40 18.00 -8.90
N ASP A 372 8.00 17.54 -9.98
CA ASP A 372 7.36 17.24 -11.24
C ASP A 372 7.32 15.70 -11.43
N PRO A 373 6.23 15.04 -11.03
CA PRO A 373 6.14 13.58 -11.13
C PRO A 373 6.03 13.10 -12.57
N ALA A 374 5.68 13.97 -13.49
CA ALA A 374 5.46 13.66 -14.88
C ALA A 374 6.66 14.03 -15.80
N ALA A 375 7.79 14.42 -15.23
CA ALA A 375 8.98 14.85 -16.00
C ALA A 375 9.47 13.81 -17.00
N PHE A 376 9.29 12.52 -16.70
CA PHE A 376 9.68 11.40 -17.55
C PHE A 376 8.52 10.79 -18.35
N ALA A 377 7.30 11.28 -18.18
CA ALA A 377 6.19 10.88 -19.02
C ALA A 377 6.40 11.36 -20.45
N GLY A 378 5.90 10.62 -21.41
CA GLY A 378 5.98 11.00 -22.82
C GLY A 378 5.01 12.12 -23.22
N GLY A 379 4.81 12.29 -24.51
CA GLY A 379 3.84 13.18 -25.10
C GLY A 379 4.41 14.41 -25.82
N PRO A 380 3.56 15.22 -26.43
CA PRO A 380 2.15 14.95 -26.66
C PRO A 380 2.00 13.90 -27.77
N GLY A 381 1.22 12.88 -27.50
CA GLY A 381 0.88 11.86 -28.49
C GLY A 381 -0.58 11.95 -28.90
N PRO A 382 -0.97 11.38 -30.03
CA PRO A 382 -2.37 11.15 -30.36
C PRO A 382 -2.98 10.02 -29.53
N ASP A 383 -2.15 9.06 -29.11
CA ASP A 383 -2.53 7.81 -28.46
C ASP A 383 -1.61 7.49 -27.30
N ASP A 384 -1.95 6.44 -26.53
CA ASP A 384 -1.23 5.95 -25.35
C ASP A 384 0.15 5.33 -25.67
N THR A 385 0.56 5.27 -26.92
CA THR A 385 1.83 4.67 -27.38
C THR A 385 2.91 5.72 -27.56
N ASP A 386 3.37 6.31 -26.47
CA ASP A 386 4.54 7.18 -26.51
C ASP A 386 5.81 6.39 -26.87
N THR A 387 6.61 6.96 -27.75
CA THR A 387 7.90 6.41 -28.13
C THR A 387 9.00 6.90 -27.18
N PRO A 388 10.14 6.18 -27.07
CA PRO A 388 11.30 6.67 -26.31
C PRO A 388 11.76 8.07 -26.74
N LEU A 389 11.56 8.42 -28.02
CA LEU A 389 11.83 9.74 -28.55
C LEU A 389 10.94 10.82 -27.91
N GLN A 390 9.65 10.54 -27.77
CA GLN A 390 8.69 11.47 -27.17
C GLN A 390 8.96 11.67 -25.67
N HIS A 391 9.32 10.62 -24.95
CA HIS A 391 9.80 10.71 -23.56
C HIS A 391 11.05 11.61 -23.45
N LEU A 392 12.04 11.40 -24.31
CA LEU A 392 13.26 12.22 -24.34
C LEU A 392 12.94 13.68 -24.72
N ALA A 393 12.06 13.90 -25.67
CA ALA A 393 11.67 15.23 -26.11
C ALA A 393 10.96 16.01 -24.99
N ARG A 394 10.06 15.37 -24.25
CA ARG A 394 9.43 15.98 -23.08
C ARG A 394 10.42 16.26 -21.98
N PHE A 395 11.28 15.32 -21.62
CA PHE A 395 12.34 15.50 -20.65
C PHE A 395 13.22 16.72 -20.98
N ARG A 396 13.60 16.87 -22.26
CA ARG A 396 14.36 18.03 -22.73
C ARG A 396 13.57 19.33 -22.66
N ALA A 397 12.26 19.30 -22.99
CA ALA A 397 11.38 20.44 -22.88
C ALA A 397 11.26 20.96 -21.45
N GLU A 398 11.03 20.06 -20.47
CA GLU A 398 10.98 20.39 -19.05
C GLU A 398 12.29 21.02 -18.56
N SER A 399 13.42 20.45 -18.95
CA SER A 399 14.75 20.95 -18.60
C SER A 399 15.02 22.33 -19.21
N PHE A 400 14.61 22.53 -20.46
CA PHE A 400 14.74 23.82 -21.14
C PHE A 400 13.92 24.90 -20.47
N LEU A 401 12.67 24.60 -20.11
CA LEU A 401 11.78 25.54 -19.42
C LEU A 401 12.30 25.87 -18.01
N ALA A 402 12.83 24.88 -17.30
CA ALA A 402 13.49 25.12 -16.02
C ALA A 402 14.67 26.09 -16.16
N ALA A 403 15.47 25.93 -17.21
CA ALA A 403 16.59 26.85 -17.50
C ALA A 403 16.15 28.24 -17.95
N MET A 404 14.99 28.37 -18.56
CA MET A 404 14.38 29.69 -18.85
C MET A 404 13.91 30.41 -17.58
N ASN A 405 13.55 29.65 -16.54
CA ASN A 405 13.08 30.15 -15.25
C ASN A 405 13.92 29.57 -14.08
N PRO A 406 15.23 29.86 -14.02
CA PRO A 406 16.15 29.15 -13.12
C PRO A 406 15.85 29.38 -11.64
N ALA A 407 15.07 30.41 -11.29
CA ALA A 407 14.64 30.69 -9.92
C ALA A 407 13.62 29.68 -9.39
N GLU A 408 12.94 28.93 -10.25
CA GLU A 408 11.94 27.93 -9.84
C GLU A 408 12.58 26.60 -9.41
N GLY A 409 13.81 26.30 -9.87
CA GLY A 409 14.44 24.99 -9.68
C GLY A 409 13.70 23.88 -10.43
N ASN A 410 14.16 22.65 -10.28
CA ASN A 410 13.51 21.48 -10.87
C ASN A 410 13.77 20.25 -10.00
N VAL A 411 12.71 19.50 -9.64
CA VAL A 411 12.85 18.26 -8.86
C VAL A 411 12.13 17.14 -9.60
N ARG A 412 12.87 16.06 -9.87
CA ARG A 412 12.40 14.87 -10.59
C ARG A 412 12.45 13.64 -9.73
N ILE A 413 11.52 12.74 -9.98
CA ILE A 413 11.45 11.45 -9.30
C ILE A 413 11.83 10.35 -10.29
N VAL A 414 12.83 9.55 -9.94
CA VAL A 414 13.28 8.38 -10.71
C VAL A 414 12.86 7.13 -9.94
N ALA A 415 11.93 6.36 -10.50
CA ALA A 415 11.39 5.16 -9.87
C ALA A 415 11.48 3.91 -10.77
N THR A 416 11.71 4.11 -12.07
CA THR A 416 11.82 3.03 -13.06
C THR A 416 13.19 3.00 -13.73
N GLU A 417 13.48 1.89 -14.40
CA GLU A 417 14.70 1.75 -15.20
C GLU A 417 14.73 2.74 -16.37
N SER A 418 13.58 3.01 -17.00
CA SER A 418 13.48 3.98 -18.08
C SER A 418 13.72 5.41 -17.61
N ASP A 419 13.22 5.79 -16.43
CA ASP A 419 13.49 7.09 -15.83
C ASP A 419 14.98 7.27 -15.55
N ALA A 420 15.63 6.23 -15.00
CA ALA A 420 17.05 6.22 -14.73
C ALA A 420 17.88 6.39 -16.02
N ALA A 421 17.46 5.74 -17.11
CA ALA A 421 18.10 5.88 -18.42
C ALA A 421 17.90 7.29 -19.01
N LEU A 422 16.71 7.87 -18.92
CA LEU A 422 16.43 9.23 -19.35
C LEU A 422 17.21 10.26 -18.53
N ASP A 423 17.21 10.14 -17.21
CA ASP A 423 17.99 11.01 -16.31
C ASP A 423 19.51 10.89 -16.53
N ALA A 424 19.99 9.78 -17.11
CA ALA A 424 21.37 9.59 -17.53
C ALA A 424 21.75 10.43 -18.76
N THR A 425 20.77 10.87 -19.54
CA THR A 425 21.04 11.60 -20.77
C THR A 425 21.66 12.95 -20.45
N ALA A 426 22.76 13.27 -21.11
CA ALA A 426 23.44 14.54 -20.92
C ALA A 426 22.49 15.72 -21.24
N ASN A 427 22.43 16.67 -20.34
CA ASN A 427 21.58 17.84 -20.48
C ASN A 427 22.39 19.11 -20.19
N LEU A 428 22.54 19.96 -21.21
CA LEU A 428 23.34 21.18 -21.15
C LEU A 428 22.69 22.30 -20.31
N TRP A 429 21.39 22.17 -20.02
CA TRP A 429 20.61 23.21 -19.37
C TRP A 429 20.46 23.04 -17.87
N GLU A 430 21.10 22.02 -17.31
CA GLU A 430 20.94 21.66 -15.91
C GLU A 430 22.25 21.69 -15.14
N ALA A 431 22.19 22.27 -13.94
CA ALA A 431 23.18 22.12 -12.91
C ALA A 431 22.61 21.16 -11.84
N ARG A 432 23.10 19.92 -11.80
CA ARG A 432 22.59 18.92 -10.88
C ARG A 432 23.06 19.19 -9.45
N VAL A 433 22.12 19.21 -8.50
CA VAL A 433 22.37 19.43 -7.06
C VAL A 433 21.55 18.46 -6.21
N PRO A 434 22.05 18.03 -5.04
CA PRO A 434 21.23 17.27 -4.10
C PRO A 434 20.01 18.10 -3.65
N ILE A 435 18.92 17.43 -3.27
CA ILE A 435 17.70 18.11 -2.82
C ILE A 435 17.94 19.03 -1.61
N SER A 436 18.87 18.65 -0.72
CA SER A 436 19.29 19.45 0.43
C SER A 436 20.00 20.77 0.05
N GLN A 437 20.50 20.87 -1.17
CA GLN A 437 21.20 22.06 -1.68
C GLN A 437 20.38 22.83 -2.70
N LEU A 438 19.16 22.36 -3.01
CA LEU A 438 18.23 23.08 -3.88
C LEU A 438 17.86 24.41 -3.23
N ARG A 439 18.50 25.50 -3.66
CA ARG A 439 18.28 26.84 -3.13
C ARG A 439 17.10 27.49 -3.87
N VAL A 440 15.92 27.30 -3.33
CA VAL A 440 14.71 27.99 -3.77
C VAL A 440 14.21 28.82 -2.59
N ALA A 441 13.70 30.01 -2.87
CA ALA A 441 13.13 30.88 -1.83
C ALA A 441 11.99 30.12 -1.11
N ALA A 442 12.12 29.91 0.20
CA ALA A 442 11.07 29.26 0.98
C ALA A 442 9.90 30.24 1.16
N SER A 443 8.71 29.80 0.79
CA SER A 443 7.44 30.50 1.02
C SER A 443 6.60 29.70 2.02
N PRO A 444 5.70 30.33 2.79
CA PRO A 444 4.81 29.59 3.65
C PRO A 444 3.85 28.73 2.83
N TRP A 445 3.57 27.53 3.32
CA TRP A 445 2.54 26.67 2.77
C TRP A 445 1.16 27.32 2.86
N SER A 446 0.36 27.14 1.84
CA SER A 446 -1.09 27.37 1.86
C SER A 446 -1.77 26.36 0.96
N ALA A 447 -2.99 25.96 1.27
CA ALA A 447 -3.77 25.04 0.44
C ALA A 447 -3.97 25.51 -1.00
N ALA A 448 -3.85 26.82 -1.26
CA ALA A 448 -3.97 27.40 -2.61
C ALA A 448 -2.82 27.02 -3.56
N VAL A 449 -1.64 26.65 -3.02
CA VAL A 449 -0.48 26.25 -3.84
C VAL A 449 -0.46 24.77 -4.19
N ALA A 450 -1.24 23.93 -3.50
CA ALA A 450 -1.39 22.52 -3.86
C ALA A 450 -1.90 22.38 -5.30
N ALA A 451 -1.32 21.46 -6.06
CA ALA A 451 -1.84 21.10 -7.38
C ALA A 451 -3.15 20.31 -7.22
N HIS A 452 -3.16 19.35 -6.30
CA HIS A 452 -4.31 18.54 -5.94
C HIS A 452 -4.14 17.99 -4.50
N ALA A 453 -5.24 17.50 -3.91
CA ALA A 453 -5.23 16.91 -2.59
C ALA A 453 -4.50 15.58 -2.57
N ALA A 454 -4.00 15.19 -1.40
CA ALA A 454 -3.46 13.86 -1.16
C ALA A 454 -4.59 12.83 -1.32
N THR A 455 -4.38 11.87 -2.22
CA THR A 455 -5.33 10.78 -2.49
C THR A 455 -4.61 9.45 -2.37
N GLY A 456 -5.20 8.55 -1.57
CA GLY A 456 -4.69 7.21 -1.42
C GLY A 456 -4.98 6.33 -2.63
N VAL A 457 -4.13 5.33 -2.82
CA VAL A 457 -4.30 4.28 -3.83
C VAL A 457 -4.76 2.96 -3.21
N ARG A 458 -4.71 2.87 -1.88
CA ARG A 458 -5.18 1.70 -1.12
C ARG A 458 -6.61 1.93 -0.64
N ASP A 459 -7.37 0.83 -0.52
CA ASP A 459 -8.72 0.87 0.06
C ASP A 459 -8.62 1.00 1.59
N SER A 460 -9.38 1.94 2.16
CA SER A 460 -9.45 2.15 3.61
C SER A 460 -9.97 0.92 4.39
N SER A 461 -10.62 -0.02 3.72
CA SER A 461 -11.00 -1.30 4.35
C SER A 461 -9.82 -2.15 4.82
N LEU A 462 -8.60 -1.91 4.29
CA LEU A 462 -7.38 -2.55 4.75
C LEU A 462 -7.03 -2.19 6.21
N GLU A 463 -7.46 -1.03 6.72
CA GLU A 463 -7.28 -0.68 8.13
C GLU A 463 -8.01 -1.64 9.09
N ARG A 464 -9.18 -2.12 8.68
CA ARG A 464 -9.85 -3.18 9.44
C ARG A 464 -9.03 -4.46 9.46
N VAL A 465 -8.44 -4.84 8.33
CA VAL A 465 -7.56 -6.03 8.22
C VAL A 465 -6.33 -5.88 9.11
N ILE A 466 -5.77 -4.68 9.19
CA ILE A 466 -4.66 -4.34 10.09
C ILE A 466 -5.11 -4.48 11.56
N THR A 467 -6.28 -3.94 11.90
CA THR A 467 -6.84 -4.04 13.26
C THR A 467 -7.09 -5.48 13.69
N GLU A 468 -7.67 -6.30 12.80
CA GLU A 468 -7.88 -7.74 13.04
C GLU A 468 -6.54 -8.49 13.17
N GLY A 469 -5.55 -8.15 12.34
CA GLY A 469 -4.20 -8.67 12.43
C GLY A 469 -3.50 -8.30 13.74
N ALA A 470 -3.64 -7.05 14.18
CA ALA A 470 -3.09 -6.58 15.45
C ALA A 470 -3.71 -7.34 16.65
N ALA A 471 -5.03 -7.54 16.66
CA ALA A 471 -5.72 -8.30 17.70
C ALA A 471 -5.21 -9.75 17.75
N ARG A 472 -5.05 -10.40 16.58
CA ARG A 472 -4.52 -11.77 16.49
C ARG A 472 -3.10 -11.88 17.07
N ILE A 473 -2.22 -10.92 16.81
CA ILE A 473 -0.86 -10.90 17.36
C ILE A 473 -0.91 -10.73 18.89
N VAL A 474 -1.77 -9.86 19.41
CA VAL A 474 -1.97 -9.65 20.84
C VAL A 474 -2.44 -10.93 21.51
N ASP A 475 -3.43 -11.63 20.95
CA ASP A 475 -3.94 -12.89 21.48
C ASP A 475 -2.85 -13.96 21.52
N PHE A 476 -2.10 -14.11 20.42
CA PHE A 476 -0.97 -15.05 20.35
C PHE A 476 0.11 -14.74 21.40
N THR A 477 0.59 -13.49 21.45
CA THR A 477 1.69 -13.13 22.36
C THR A 477 1.25 -13.11 23.82
N SER A 478 -0.02 -12.82 24.09
CA SER A 478 -0.62 -12.97 25.42
C SER A 478 -0.66 -14.43 25.85
N LEU A 479 -0.99 -15.36 24.95
CA LEU A 479 -0.98 -16.80 25.21
C LEU A 479 0.45 -17.33 25.38
N ALA A 480 1.39 -16.91 24.54
CA ALA A 480 2.81 -17.25 24.66
C ALA A 480 3.48 -16.62 25.91
N GLY A 481 2.85 -15.60 26.51
CA GLY A 481 3.35 -14.88 27.67
C GLY A 481 4.56 -13.99 27.36
N ASP A 482 4.62 -13.46 26.13
CA ASP A 482 5.63 -12.52 25.66
C ASP A 482 4.95 -11.34 24.94
N SER A 483 4.34 -10.46 25.73
CA SER A 483 3.67 -9.26 25.19
C SER A 483 4.61 -8.27 24.52
N ALA A 484 5.90 -8.27 24.90
CA ALA A 484 6.89 -7.38 24.29
C ALA A 484 7.20 -7.77 22.84
N ALA A 485 7.21 -9.08 22.54
CA ALA A 485 7.33 -9.54 21.15
C ALA A 485 6.17 -9.10 20.26
N GLY A 486 4.99 -8.86 20.82
CA GLY A 486 3.82 -8.43 20.09
C GLY A 486 3.99 -7.08 19.38
N ASP A 487 4.66 -6.13 20.02
CA ASP A 487 4.91 -4.81 19.42
C ASP A 487 5.88 -4.91 18.24
N VAL A 488 6.89 -5.75 18.37
CA VAL A 488 7.87 -6.01 17.30
C VAL A 488 7.16 -6.64 16.11
N ILE A 489 6.40 -7.73 16.31
CA ILE A 489 5.68 -8.44 15.24
C ILE A 489 4.68 -7.51 14.54
N ARG A 490 3.91 -6.71 15.29
CA ARG A 490 2.96 -5.75 14.71
C ARG A 490 3.66 -4.73 13.83
N SER A 491 4.78 -4.17 14.31
CA SER A 491 5.53 -3.16 13.55
C SER A 491 6.18 -3.74 12.28
N GLU A 492 6.59 -5.00 12.29
CA GLU A 492 7.22 -5.64 11.13
C GLU A 492 6.25 -5.87 9.96
N PHE A 493 5.02 -6.28 10.23
CA PHE A 493 4.09 -6.73 9.18
C PHE A 493 2.97 -5.75 8.87
N LEU A 494 2.37 -5.10 9.88
CA LEU A 494 1.14 -4.35 9.68
C LEU A 494 1.29 -3.10 8.80
N PRO A 495 2.34 -2.27 8.92
CA PRO A 495 2.50 -1.12 8.02
C PRO A 495 2.60 -1.50 6.54
N SER A 496 3.21 -2.65 6.25
CA SER A 496 3.42 -3.15 4.89
C SER A 496 2.12 -3.53 4.15
N VAL A 497 1.02 -3.75 4.88
CA VAL A 497 -0.30 -4.01 4.29
C VAL A 497 -0.80 -2.82 3.48
N LEU A 498 -0.52 -1.59 3.96
CA LEU A 498 -0.87 -0.36 3.24
C LEU A 498 0.20 0.07 2.22
N SER A 499 1.18 -0.77 1.89
CA SER A 499 2.20 -0.39 0.92
C SER A 499 1.60 0.08 -0.39
N THR A 500 2.11 1.20 -0.90
CA THR A 500 1.73 1.75 -2.21
C THR A 500 2.22 0.89 -3.37
N THR A 501 3.14 -0.04 -3.13
CA THR A 501 3.78 -0.88 -4.14
C THR A 501 3.01 -2.15 -4.46
N TRP A 502 1.96 -2.50 -3.69
CA TRP A 502 1.09 -3.63 -4.04
C TRP A 502 0.39 -3.40 -5.38
N ARG A 503 0.23 -4.46 -6.17
CA ARG A 503 -0.54 -4.41 -7.43
C ARG A 503 -2.04 -4.28 -7.16
N SER A 504 -2.51 -4.94 -6.10
CA SER A 504 -3.91 -4.92 -5.67
C SER A 504 -4.03 -5.01 -4.15
N ASP A 505 -5.19 -4.63 -3.62
CA ASP A 505 -5.50 -4.79 -2.20
C ASP A 505 -5.68 -6.26 -1.80
N ASP A 506 -6.01 -7.13 -2.76
CA ASP A 506 -6.09 -8.58 -2.52
C ASP A 506 -4.70 -9.19 -2.32
N ASP A 507 -3.68 -8.72 -3.04
CA ASP A 507 -2.29 -9.13 -2.80
C ASP A 507 -1.83 -8.74 -1.39
N ALA A 508 -2.18 -7.53 -0.93
CA ALA A 508 -1.89 -7.07 0.43
C ALA A 508 -2.55 -7.95 1.51
N ARG A 509 -3.81 -8.34 1.30
CA ARG A 509 -4.54 -9.26 2.20
C ARG A 509 -3.92 -10.65 2.21
N ALA A 510 -3.55 -11.18 1.04
CA ALA A 510 -2.90 -12.48 0.92
C ALA A 510 -1.54 -12.50 1.64
N TYR A 511 -0.75 -11.45 1.46
CA TYR A 511 0.51 -11.25 2.19
C TYR A 511 0.30 -11.31 3.71
N LEU A 512 -0.61 -10.51 4.27
CA LEU A 512 -0.85 -10.49 5.71
C LEU A 512 -1.34 -11.84 6.23
N THR A 513 -2.20 -12.52 5.46
CA THR A 513 -2.69 -13.86 5.81
C THR A 513 -1.52 -14.84 5.94
N THR A 514 -0.56 -14.79 5.03
CA THR A 514 0.65 -15.62 5.03
C THR A 514 1.58 -15.24 6.18
N ALA A 515 1.84 -13.94 6.37
CA ALA A 515 2.72 -13.42 7.41
C ALA A 515 2.21 -13.76 8.83
N LEU A 516 0.89 -13.75 9.02
CA LEU A 516 0.26 -14.05 10.30
C LEU A 516 -0.09 -15.55 10.48
N ALA A 517 0.20 -16.41 9.50
CA ALA A 517 -0.07 -17.85 9.66
C ALA A 517 0.58 -18.46 10.90
N PRO A 518 1.84 -18.14 11.25
CA PRO A 518 2.48 -18.67 12.47
C PRO A 518 1.83 -18.20 13.78
N TYR A 519 1.11 -17.07 13.76
CA TYR A 519 0.51 -16.45 14.94
C TYR A 519 -0.97 -16.80 15.10
N GLY A 520 -1.37 -17.98 14.67
CA GLY A 520 -2.74 -18.49 14.84
C GLY A 520 -2.98 -19.02 16.26
N VAL A 521 -3.99 -18.48 16.95
CA VAL A 521 -4.47 -19.06 18.21
C VAL A 521 -5.55 -20.08 17.88
N ASN A 522 -5.24 -21.36 18.10
CA ASN A 522 -6.28 -22.40 18.07
C ASN A 522 -6.79 -22.60 19.50
N ALA A 523 -7.92 -21.99 19.82
CA ALA A 523 -8.52 -22.08 21.15
C ALA A 523 -8.76 -23.54 21.61
N ALA A 524 -9.02 -24.45 20.68
CA ALA A 524 -9.22 -25.88 20.99
C ALA A 524 -7.91 -26.65 21.29
N ALA A 525 -6.75 -26.03 21.01
CA ALA A 525 -5.44 -26.67 21.22
C ALA A 525 -4.98 -26.63 22.69
N VAL A 526 -5.53 -25.70 23.48
CA VAL A 526 -5.31 -25.72 24.95
C VAL A 526 -6.53 -26.34 25.61
N GLN A 527 -6.39 -27.56 26.03
CA GLN A 527 -7.49 -28.38 26.53
C GLN A 527 -7.52 -28.37 28.06
N LEU A 528 -8.72 -28.24 28.60
CA LEU A 528 -9.00 -28.24 30.03
C LEU A 528 -9.68 -29.53 30.41
N SER A 529 -9.33 -30.10 31.56
CA SER A 529 -9.99 -31.27 32.12
C SER A 529 -10.14 -31.12 33.64
N VAL A 530 -11.38 -31.23 34.11
CA VAL A 530 -11.74 -31.24 35.52
C VAL A 530 -12.78 -32.35 35.77
N ALA A 531 -12.83 -32.91 36.97
CA ALA A 531 -13.85 -33.90 37.35
C ALA A 531 -15.25 -33.23 37.36
N GLU A 532 -16.26 -33.91 36.80
CA GLU A 532 -17.65 -33.43 36.76
C GLU A 532 -18.23 -33.12 38.16
N HIS A 533 -17.77 -33.86 39.19
CA HIS A 533 -18.14 -33.67 40.57
C HIS A 533 -16.88 -33.61 41.46
N VAL A 534 -16.76 -32.56 42.22
CA VAL A 534 -15.69 -32.35 43.20
C VAL A 534 -16.31 -32.31 44.59
N VAL A 535 -15.90 -33.24 45.47
CA VAL A 535 -16.39 -33.28 46.85
C VAL A 535 -15.33 -32.68 47.80
N MET A 536 -15.68 -31.58 48.44
CA MET A 536 -14.88 -30.94 49.47
C MET A 536 -15.23 -31.52 50.83
N THR A 537 -14.26 -32.23 51.46
CA THR A 537 -14.41 -32.79 52.81
C THR A 537 -14.00 -31.81 53.93
N SER A 538 -13.49 -30.65 53.58
CA SER A 538 -13.13 -29.56 54.49
C SER A 538 -13.34 -28.20 53.78
N ARG A 539 -13.30 -27.10 54.55
CA ARG A 539 -13.46 -25.74 54.00
C ARG A 539 -12.38 -25.28 53.03
N ASN A 540 -11.24 -25.97 52.99
CA ASN A 540 -10.07 -25.65 52.17
C ASN A 540 -9.52 -26.89 51.47
N THR A 541 -10.35 -27.71 50.84
CA THR A 541 -9.91 -28.91 50.11
C THR A 541 -9.39 -28.48 48.73
N GLN A 542 -8.17 -28.87 48.36
CA GLN A 542 -7.64 -28.65 47.02
C GLN A 542 -8.13 -29.75 46.07
N PHE A 543 -8.37 -29.40 44.83
CA PHE A 543 -8.65 -30.33 43.76
C PHE A 543 -7.83 -30.04 42.51
N PRO A 544 -7.48 -31.04 41.70
CA PRO A 544 -6.69 -30.89 40.51
C PRO A 544 -7.53 -30.45 39.31
N VAL A 545 -6.99 -29.53 38.54
CA VAL A 545 -7.44 -29.16 37.19
C VAL A 545 -6.29 -29.42 36.24
N THR A 546 -6.49 -30.24 35.22
CA THR A 546 -5.43 -30.56 34.26
C THR A 546 -5.59 -29.71 33.02
N VAL A 547 -4.51 -29.06 32.64
CA VAL A 547 -4.43 -28.27 31.39
C VAL A 547 -3.41 -28.94 30.48
N LYS A 548 -3.81 -29.20 29.24
CA LYS A 548 -2.98 -29.81 28.20
C LYS A 548 -2.76 -28.82 27.08
N ASN A 549 -1.51 -28.54 26.75
CA ASN A 549 -1.09 -27.79 25.58
C ASN A 549 -0.83 -28.75 24.41
N THR A 550 -1.57 -28.66 23.31
CA THR A 550 -1.31 -29.46 22.11
C THR A 550 -0.65 -28.65 20.98
N LEU A 551 -0.26 -27.40 21.29
CA LEU A 551 0.51 -26.53 20.36
C LEU A 551 1.98 -26.95 20.38
N ASP A 552 2.72 -26.53 19.38
CA ASP A 552 4.16 -26.73 19.20
C ASP A 552 5.03 -25.64 19.87
N TYR A 553 4.40 -24.77 20.66
CA TYR A 553 5.07 -23.73 21.46
C TYR A 553 4.52 -23.70 22.90
N PRO A 554 5.30 -23.20 23.87
CA PRO A 554 4.85 -23.09 25.26
C PRO A 554 3.76 -22.02 25.39
N VAL A 555 2.80 -22.28 26.32
CA VAL A 555 1.71 -21.35 26.64
C VAL A 555 1.74 -20.95 28.11
N LYS A 556 1.26 -19.75 28.42
CA LYS A 556 1.10 -19.23 29.77
C LYS A 556 -0.35 -18.84 30.02
N VAL A 557 -0.98 -19.59 30.95
CA VAL A 557 -2.39 -19.40 31.26
C VAL A 557 -2.62 -19.41 32.77
N LYS A 558 -3.73 -18.84 33.22
CA LYS A 558 -4.28 -18.96 34.55
C LYS A 558 -5.55 -19.79 34.50
N VAL A 559 -5.81 -20.54 35.55
CA VAL A 559 -7.08 -21.22 35.79
C VAL A 559 -7.97 -20.28 36.60
N MET A 560 -9.09 -19.90 36.06
CA MET A 560 -10.13 -19.09 36.68
C MET A 560 -11.39 -19.95 36.83
N ILE A 561 -12.01 -19.90 38.01
CA ILE A 561 -13.26 -20.62 38.26
C ILE A 561 -14.30 -19.65 38.74
N THR A 562 -15.41 -19.56 37.98
CA THR A 562 -16.59 -18.81 38.36
C THR A 562 -17.62 -19.75 38.99
N THR A 563 -18.26 -19.29 40.06
CA THR A 563 -19.26 -20.10 40.81
C THR A 563 -20.61 -19.40 40.75
N SER A 564 -21.69 -20.20 40.74
CA SER A 564 -23.06 -19.67 40.77
C SER A 564 -23.39 -18.90 42.05
N ASN A 565 -22.56 -19.03 43.10
CA ASN A 565 -22.72 -18.30 44.37
C ASN A 565 -21.37 -18.07 45.07
N GLU A 566 -20.73 -16.97 44.78
CA GLU A 566 -19.41 -16.58 45.33
C GLU A 566 -19.44 -16.34 46.85
N ASN A 567 -20.58 -15.99 47.44
CA ASN A 567 -20.72 -15.84 48.88
C ASN A 567 -20.67 -17.18 49.63
N ARG A 568 -21.01 -18.27 48.95
CA ARG A 568 -20.97 -19.64 49.50
C ARG A 568 -19.65 -20.35 49.21
N LEU A 569 -19.10 -20.12 48.00
CA LEU A 569 -17.88 -20.73 47.52
C LEU A 569 -17.07 -19.74 46.73
N SER A 570 -15.95 -19.31 47.25
CA SER A 570 -15.00 -18.43 46.55
C SER A 570 -13.79 -19.26 46.10
N VAL A 571 -13.42 -19.07 44.84
CA VAL A 571 -12.22 -19.72 44.27
C VAL A 571 -11.27 -18.64 43.80
N PRO A 572 -10.08 -18.52 44.42
CA PRO A 572 -9.07 -17.57 43.93
C PRO A 572 -8.53 -18.05 42.59
N GLU A 573 -8.17 -17.11 41.71
CA GLU A 573 -7.45 -17.42 40.48
C GLU A 573 -6.13 -18.14 40.78
N SER A 574 -5.70 -19.00 39.87
CA SER A 574 -4.36 -19.61 39.98
C SER A 574 -3.27 -18.59 39.65
N ASP A 575 -2.04 -18.91 40.06
CA ASP A 575 -0.86 -18.26 39.50
C ASP A 575 -0.78 -18.52 37.99
N LEU A 576 0.01 -17.70 37.28
CA LEU A 576 0.30 -17.93 35.87
C LEU A 576 1.14 -19.21 35.73
N VAL A 577 0.64 -20.16 34.94
CA VAL A 577 1.28 -21.46 34.74
C VAL A 577 1.82 -21.55 33.32
N THR A 578 3.09 -21.94 33.19
CA THR A 578 3.70 -22.25 31.89
C THR A 578 3.51 -23.72 31.58
N ILE A 579 3.09 -24.05 30.37
CA ILE A 579 2.88 -25.42 29.88
C ILE A 579 3.66 -25.54 28.56
N ASP A 580 4.68 -26.38 28.56
CA ASP A 580 5.53 -26.58 27.40
C ASP A 580 4.78 -27.24 26.24
N ALA A 581 5.35 -27.15 25.03
CA ALA A 581 4.78 -27.71 23.82
C ALA A 581 4.44 -29.19 23.95
N GLY A 582 3.21 -29.58 23.68
CA GLY A 582 2.73 -30.96 23.77
C GLY A 582 2.50 -31.48 25.18
N GLU A 583 2.83 -30.74 26.25
CA GLU A 583 2.82 -31.15 27.63
C GLU A 583 1.48 -30.92 28.34
N SER A 584 1.34 -31.52 29.54
CA SER A 584 0.19 -31.34 30.42
C SER A 584 0.65 -30.97 31.81
N VAL A 585 -0.01 -29.99 32.42
CA VAL A 585 0.26 -29.56 33.79
C VAL A 585 -1.01 -29.68 34.63
N THR A 586 -0.87 -30.16 35.87
CA THR A 586 -1.97 -30.19 36.84
C THR A 586 -1.86 -29.00 37.78
N VAL A 587 -2.87 -28.15 37.80
CA VAL A 587 -3.01 -26.99 38.68
C VAL A 587 -3.90 -27.39 39.86
N ASN A 588 -3.39 -27.27 41.09
CA ASN A 588 -4.18 -27.51 42.28
C ASN A 588 -4.93 -26.22 42.69
N VAL A 589 -6.23 -26.25 42.57
CA VAL A 589 -7.11 -25.12 42.93
C VAL A 589 -7.56 -25.25 44.38
N SER A 590 -7.53 -24.14 45.12
CA SER A 590 -7.83 -24.06 46.55
C SER A 590 -9.11 -23.26 46.81
N PRO A 591 -10.31 -23.84 46.63
CA PRO A 591 -11.55 -23.15 46.93
C PRO A 591 -11.76 -22.94 48.43
N ARG A 592 -12.53 -21.91 48.81
CA ARG A 592 -12.91 -21.60 50.19
C ARG A 592 -14.42 -21.66 50.31
N ALA A 593 -14.94 -22.67 51.00
CA ALA A 593 -16.36 -22.81 51.27
C ALA A 593 -16.74 -22.10 52.58
N THR A 594 -17.75 -21.23 52.56
CA THR A 594 -18.32 -20.55 53.73
C THR A 594 -19.55 -21.30 54.27
N ALA A 595 -20.23 -22.07 53.42
CA ALA A 595 -21.41 -22.85 53.79
C ALA A 595 -21.43 -24.21 53.07
N ASN A 596 -22.09 -25.20 53.69
CA ASN A 596 -22.31 -26.54 53.09
C ASN A 596 -23.33 -26.47 51.96
N GLY A 597 -23.18 -27.32 50.96
CA GLY A 597 -24.11 -27.53 49.86
C GLY A 597 -23.42 -27.62 48.51
N SER A 598 -24.19 -27.91 47.48
CA SER A 598 -23.77 -28.00 46.08
C SER A 598 -23.74 -26.61 45.45
N VAL A 599 -22.71 -26.31 44.67
CA VAL A 599 -22.52 -25.06 43.93
C VAL A 599 -22.06 -25.41 42.53
N ASP A 600 -22.78 -24.94 41.52
CA ASP A 600 -22.36 -25.06 40.13
C ASP A 600 -21.16 -24.12 39.87
N ALA A 601 -20.17 -24.62 39.17
CA ALA A 601 -18.95 -23.91 38.86
C ALA A 601 -18.59 -24.10 37.37
N VAL A 602 -17.92 -23.12 36.80
CA VAL A 602 -17.37 -23.17 35.44
C VAL A 602 -15.90 -22.81 35.53
N VAL A 603 -15.05 -23.67 35.01
CA VAL A 603 -13.62 -23.45 34.93
C VAL A 603 -13.29 -22.89 33.54
N HIS A 604 -12.51 -21.81 33.53
CA HIS A 604 -12.01 -21.10 32.35
C HIS A 604 -10.50 -21.10 32.38
N LEU A 605 -9.86 -21.08 31.22
CA LEU A 605 -8.47 -20.67 31.07
C LEU A 605 -8.42 -19.25 30.59
N VAL A 606 -7.59 -18.42 31.17
CA VAL A 606 -7.37 -17.04 30.75
C VAL A 606 -5.88 -16.77 30.55
N THR A 607 -5.56 -15.96 29.55
CA THR A 607 -4.20 -15.47 29.33
C THR A 607 -3.81 -14.46 30.41
N GLN A 608 -2.57 -13.99 30.40
CA GLN A 608 -2.13 -12.91 31.29
C GLN A 608 -2.91 -11.61 31.05
N ALA A 609 -3.40 -11.37 29.83
CA ALA A 609 -4.24 -10.22 29.47
C ALA A 609 -5.71 -10.36 29.87
N GLY A 610 -6.13 -11.55 30.37
CA GLY A 610 -7.52 -11.84 30.75
C GLY A 610 -8.40 -12.39 29.62
N ASN A 611 -7.84 -12.68 28.45
CA ASN A 611 -8.58 -13.27 27.33
C ASN A 611 -8.82 -14.76 27.57
N GLU A 612 -10.06 -15.22 27.34
CA GLU A 612 -10.40 -16.65 27.47
C GLU A 612 -9.73 -17.49 26.38
N VAL A 613 -9.24 -18.67 26.81
CA VAL A 613 -8.60 -19.66 25.93
C VAL A 613 -9.20 -21.03 26.17
N GLY A 614 -9.39 -21.80 25.12
CA GLY A 614 -9.99 -23.14 25.22
C GLY A 614 -11.52 -23.10 25.38
N THR A 615 -12.07 -24.26 25.73
CA THR A 615 -13.51 -24.41 25.99
C THR A 615 -13.76 -24.48 27.47
N PRO A 616 -14.58 -23.57 28.06
CA PRO A 616 -14.95 -23.66 29.47
C PRO A 616 -15.61 -24.99 29.81
N GLN A 617 -15.37 -25.51 31.01
CA GLN A 617 -16.00 -26.71 31.49
C GLN A 617 -16.84 -26.45 32.74
N ALA A 618 -18.11 -26.87 32.69
CA ALA A 618 -19.02 -26.84 33.84
C ALA A 618 -18.83 -28.08 34.71
N PHE A 619 -18.84 -27.91 36.03
CA PHE A 619 -18.76 -28.97 37.02
C PHE A 619 -19.45 -28.56 38.32
N VAL A 620 -19.61 -29.49 39.24
CA VAL A 620 -20.30 -29.24 40.51
C VAL A 620 -19.32 -29.41 41.65
N ILE A 621 -19.36 -28.49 42.62
CA ILE A 621 -18.58 -28.59 43.86
C ILE A 621 -19.52 -28.80 45.03
N ASP A 622 -19.41 -29.97 45.69
CA ASP A 622 -20.17 -30.31 46.88
C ASP A 622 -19.32 -30.04 48.14
N ALA A 623 -19.62 -28.97 48.84
CA ALA A 623 -18.99 -28.64 50.10
C ALA A 623 -19.69 -29.33 51.26
N THR A 624 -19.04 -30.33 51.84
CA THR A 624 -19.57 -31.11 52.98
C THR A 624 -18.64 -30.99 54.17
N GLU A 625 -19.14 -30.43 55.27
CA GLU A 625 -18.39 -30.34 56.55
C GLU A 625 -18.65 -31.61 57.39
N THR A 626 -18.09 -32.72 56.97
CA THR A 626 -18.25 -34.02 57.70
C THR A 626 -17.37 -34.14 58.93
N GLY A 627 -16.37 -33.28 59.09
CA GLY A 627 -15.39 -33.40 60.20
C GLY A 627 -16.01 -33.30 61.59
N LYS A 628 -17.04 -32.48 61.83
CA LYS A 628 -17.66 -32.36 63.15
C LYS A 628 -18.61 -33.52 63.48
N VAL A 629 -19.32 -34.04 62.49
CA VAL A 629 -20.24 -35.18 62.70
C VAL A 629 -19.46 -36.43 63.00
N ALA A 630 -18.35 -36.68 62.31
CA ALA A 630 -17.48 -37.84 62.61
C ALA A 630 -16.90 -37.76 64.03
N TRP A 631 -16.43 -36.60 64.46
CA TRP A 631 -15.95 -36.39 65.82
C TRP A 631 -17.04 -36.52 66.85
N VAL A 632 -18.25 -36.07 66.64
CA VAL A 632 -19.40 -36.25 67.51
C VAL A 632 -19.75 -37.72 67.60
N ILE A 633 -19.73 -38.46 66.51
CA ILE A 633 -19.97 -39.93 66.50
C ILE A 633 -18.87 -40.67 67.29
N VAL A 634 -17.59 -40.34 67.08
CA VAL A 634 -16.47 -40.91 67.79
C VAL A 634 -16.54 -40.59 69.28
N ILE A 635 -16.82 -39.36 69.68
CA ILE A 635 -16.98 -39.01 71.10
C ILE A 635 -18.21 -39.68 71.69
N ALA A 636 -19.35 -39.69 71.01
CA ALA A 636 -20.56 -40.36 71.48
C ALA A 636 -20.31 -41.89 71.66
N SER A 637 -19.68 -42.52 70.67
CA SER A 637 -19.28 -43.94 70.75
C SER A 637 -18.32 -44.18 71.87
N GLY A 638 -17.33 -43.34 72.11
CA GLY A 638 -16.39 -43.42 73.23
C GLY A 638 -17.07 -43.24 74.56
N VAL A 639 -18.02 -42.31 74.68
CA VAL A 639 -18.82 -42.13 75.92
C VAL A 639 -19.72 -43.37 76.21
N VAL A 640 -20.36 -43.90 75.16
CA VAL A 640 -21.19 -45.14 75.31
C VAL A 640 -20.29 -46.31 75.72
N LEU A 641 -19.12 -46.48 75.14
CA LEU A 641 -18.17 -47.53 75.48
C LEU A 641 -17.68 -47.36 76.91
N ALA A 642 -17.32 -46.15 77.32
CA ALA A 642 -16.91 -45.87 78.69
C ALA A 642 -18.05 -46.10 79.69
N ALA A 643 -19.29 -45.72 79.38
CA ALA A 643 -20.47 -45.99 80.22
C ALA A 643 -20.75 -47.46 80.32
N MET A 644 -20.67 -48.19 79.23
CA MET A 644 -20.84 -49.69 79.27
C MET A 644 -19.75 -50.37 80.05
N THR A 645 -18.50 -49.90 79.95
CA THR A 645 -17.36 -50.44 80.71
C THR A 645 -17.54 -50.19 82.20
N VAL A 646 -17.97 -49.02 82.63
CA VAL A 646 -18.26 -48.69 84.03
C VAL A 646 -19.44 -49.48 84.56
N LEU A 647 -20.50 -49.65 83.75
CA LEU A 647 -21.63 -50.53 84.13
C LEU A 647 -21.21 -51.97 84.31
N ARG A 648 -20.34 -52.49 83.45
CA ARG A 648 -19.82 -53.86 83.50
C ARG A 648 -18.88 -54.03 84.70
N ILE A 649 -18.07 -53.07 85.03
CA ILE A 649 -17.22 -53.10 86.24
C ILE A 649 -18.09 -53.12 87.52
N ARG A 650 -19.17 -52.27 87.55
CA ARG A 650 -20.13 -52.33 88.67
C ARG A 650 -20.90 -53.59 88.78
N GLN A 651 -21.24 -54.29 87.69
CA GLN A 651 -21.88 -55.60 87.71
C GLN A 651 -20.93 -56.71 88.22
N VAL A 652 -19.67 -56.68 87.80
CA VAL A 652 -18.68 -57.64 88.29
C VAL A 652 -18.33 -57.44 89.76
N ALA A 653 -18.30 -56.19 90.27
CA ALA A 653 -18.04 -55.88 91.69
C ALA A 653 -19.20 -56.23 92.63
N ARG A 654 -20.40 -56.59 92.12
CA ARG A 654 -21.58 -57.03 92.92
C ARG A 654 -21.83 -58.51 92.89
N ALA A 655 -20.95 -59.36 92.35
CA ALA A 655 -21.07 -60.80 92.44
C ALA A 655 -20.74 -61.34 93.87
N PRO A 656 -21.62 -62.05 94.57
CA PRO A 656 -21.38 -62.49 95.90
C PRO A 656 -20.32 -63.63 95.90
N ARG A 657 -19.31 -63.54 96.82
CA ARG A 657 -18.34 -64.58 97.09
C ARG A 657 -19.08 -65.78 97.73
N ARG A 658 -19.15 -66.85 97.05
CA ARG A 658 -19.57 -68.18 97.60
C ARG A 658 -18.45 -68.67 98.54
N LYS A 659 -18.76 -68.73 99.81
CA LYS A 659 -17.91 -69.45 100.77
C LYS A 659 -18.09 -70.95 100.49
N GLU A 660 -17.03 -71.67 100.23
CA GLU A 660 -16.93 -73.09 100.45
C GLU A 660 -16.28 -73.27 101.79
N GLY A 661 -17.04 -73.93 102.69
CA GLY A 661 -16.55 -74.40 103.93
C GLY A 661 -16.68 -75.96 104.01
N ALA A 662 -15.74 -76.59 104.54
CA ALA A 662 -15.45 -77.88 105.05
C ALA A 662 -14.66 -78.82 104.15
#